data_66324da7d0bc5ac3aab32b0714442bf5
#
_entry.id   66324da7d0bc5ac3aab32b0714442bf5
#
_cell.length_a   1.000
_cell.length_b   1.000
_cell.length_c   1.000
_cell.angle_alpha   90.00
_cell.angle_beta   90.00
_cell.angle_gamma   90.00
#
_symmetry.space_group_name_H-M   'P 1'
#
loop_
_entity.id
_entity.type
_entity.pdbx_description
1 polymer ?
#
loop_
_entity_poly.entity_id
_entity_poly.type
_entity_poly.pdbx_seq_one_letter_code
_entity_poly.pdbx_strand_id
1 'polypeptide(L)'
;MLDLDGPAATINASIDVEALSHLDSGSLLIDLTCSIDGTVFTAVGESGQIEVKVTGGRLFGIVSTDNQSRILDAEDALGVDDSVLHSIGLTCDNTGTHLFLDGYESFSSTLVAWFSHIKLTEFRVDPDEIVDIRHLTIWDSPLSRKAILARSTSVTPFIQFSAAALSPRDAARCSNLRDGAIRARFRTRGSGQGGTIIAAHGNSGTLKLSIHNGDLEYSVVRDGQMIASSRACGQWDDGDWHDVVAVSGRGAIDLYADGYQVCHDPGTAFFDDIGTIDRVVVGSDLDGTRLFGEAQTAMIYDSVLSDHQVKRLAGVMPLETVALFDTGLNGSRSYRIPSIIRLESGVLIAGADQRVSIANDSPNDINFVIRRSLDDGRTWEPVQTVITYPGSGPLGASVIDSVLVQDKNTGRVLVLIDHFPGGIGQPNCCVGTGFDESGRQILTDEDDNHYVLNGDGSVETTDGASTDLIVDERGNVTKDGQPAGNIHLAHGVDPDESVLTVRTCYLQMVTSDDDGLTWSDPIDLNSQVKQEWMRFFGTSPGNAIQLSRGDHSGRILVPVYYNHEEGVTFSCAAVHSDDGGQTWHLGESPNDGRDLYGTTVHSRDLRDDRGSLHESVLVEGQDGAVHVFMRNQHPSGHVAHAVSADGGETWGPVEFVDQLTEIFSQPNAIAVDVDGVPGIVFANASQMLPFRGCGVLRLSYDDGNTWLHNRVLNPRHHVYQCMTQLPDGDLAVLWEREWQGLFLTRVPLSWLTASRSTIGSR
;
A
#
# COMPACT_ATOMS: atom_id res chain seq x y z
N MET A 1 -33.64 11.80 7.25
CA MET A 1 -33.23 10.55 7.91
C MET A 1 -34.40 9.57 7.88
N LEU A 2 -34.19 8.38 7.34
CA LEU A 2 -35.13 7.25 7.35
C LEU A 2 -34.56 6.20 8.33
N ASP A 3 -35.40 5.65 9.18
CA ASP A 3 -35.00 4.73 10.26
C ASP A 3 -36.07 3.62 10.39
N LEU A 4 -35.73 2.39 9.99
CA LEU A 4 -36.69 1.31 9.80
C LEU A 4 -36.21 0.01 10.47
N ASP A 5 -37.01 -0.54 11.36
CA ASP A 5 -36.81 -1.82 12.01
C ASP A 5 -37.64 -2.94 11.38
N GLY A 6 -37.09 -4.15 11.38
CA GLY A 6 -37.83 -5.35 11.02
C GLY A 6 -37.26 -6.08 9.80
N PRO A 7 -37.94 -7.16 9.36
CA PRO A 7 -37.48 -7.94 8.22
C PRO A 7 -37.58 -7.17 6.89
N ALA A 8 -36.82 -7.59 5.89
CA ALA A 8 -36.67 -6.95 4.58
C ALA A 8 -38.03 -6.58 3.93
N ALA A 9 -39.04 -7.46 4.01
CA ALA A 9 -40.39 -7.19 3.44
C ALA A 9 -41.06 -5.97 4.08
N THR A 10 -40.92 -5.77 5.39
CA THR A 10 -41.49 -4.61 6.10
C THR A 10 -40.74 -3.33 5.74
N ILE A 11 -39.41 -3.42 5.69
CA ILE A 11 -38.53 -2.32 5.31
C ILE A 11 -38.82 -1.88 3.88
N ASN A 12 -38.84 -2.80 2.91
CA ASN A 12 -39.14 -2.53 1.51
C ASN A 12 -40.52 -1.85 1.29
N ALA A 13 -41.51 -2.26 2.08
CA ALA A 13 -42.85 -1.66 2.01
C ALA A 13 -42.92 -0.23 2.57
N SER A 14 -41.92 0.19 3.34
CA SER A 14 -41.87 1.47 4.05
C SER A 14 -40.96 2.50 3.35
N ILE A 15 -40.22 2.11 2.29
CA ILE A 15 -39.30 2.98 1.59
C ILE A 15 -40.04 3.90 0.63
N ASP A 16 -39.82 5.21 0.80
CA ASP A 16 -40.28 6.25 -0.15
C ASP A 16 -39.15 6.52 -1.17
N VAL A 17 -39.23 5.86 -2.30
CA VAL A 17 -38.24 5.96 -3.39
C VAL A 17 -38.21 7.38 -3.98
N GLU A 18 -39.36 8.09 -4.06
CA GLU A 18 -39.40 9.45 -4.59
C GLU A 18 -38.60 10.40 -3.67
N ALA A 19 -38.77 10.28 -2.35
CA ALA A 19 -38.01 11.08 -1.39
C ALA A 19 -36.51 10.80 -1.46
N LEU A 20 -36.08 9.55 -1.63
CA LEU A 20 -34.71 9.18 -1.76
C LEU A 20 -34.09 9.66 -3.08
N SER A 21 -34.80 9.68 -4.17
CA SER A 21 -34.31 10.01 -5.51
C SER A 21 -33.70 11.42 -5.65
N HIS A 22 -33.96 12.31 -4.69
CA HIS A 22 -33.45 13.68 -4.65
C HIS A 22 -32.11 13.83 -3.86
N LEU A 23 -31.64 12.78 -3.22
CA LEU A 23 -30.41 12.85 -2.40
C LEU A 23 -29.16 12.77 -3.28
N ASP A 24 -28.35 13.84 -3.27
CA ASP A 24 -27.06 13.92 -4.00
C ASP A 24 -25.91 13.27 -3.23
N SER A 25 -26.04 13.20 -1.91
CA SER A 25 -25.06 12.62 -1.00
C SER A 25 -25.77 12.03 0.21
N GLY A 26 -25.05 11.25 1.02
CA GLY A 26 -25.65 10.70 2.22
C GLY A 26 -24.93 9.48 2.75
N SER A 27 -25.61 8.81 3.68
CA SER A 27 -25.13 7.57 4.29
C SER A 27 -26.26 6.57 4.45
N LEU A 28 -25.92 5.29 4.32
CA LEU A 28 -26.81 4.16 4.55
C LEU A 28 -26.11 3.19 5.49
N LEU A 29 -26.83 2.63 6.46
CA LEU A 29 -26.36 1.58 7.36
C LEU A 29 -27.41 0.50 7.43
N ILE A 30 -27.01 -0.77 7.25
CA ILE A 30 -27.86 -1.95 7.34
C ILE A 30 -27.26 -2.90 8.37
N ASP A 31 -28.08 -3.30 9.34
CA ASP A 31 -27.74 -4.38 10.28
C ASP A 31 -28.37 -5.69 9.82
N LEU A 32 -27.56 -6.72 9.68
CA LEU A 32 -27.98 -8.01 9.12
C LEU A 32 -27.22 -9.19 9.70
N THR A 33 -27.82 -10.38 9.56
CA THR A 33 -27.08 -11.66 9.67
C THR A 33 -27.17 -12.40 8.34
N CYS A 34 -26.05 -13.02 7.93
CA CYS A 34 -25.94 -13.75 6.67
C CYS A 34 -25.25 -15.09 6.94
N SER A 35 -25.73 -16.18 6.34
CA SER A 35 -25.13 -17.53 6.46
C SER A 35 -24.70 -18.12 5.11
N ILE A 36 -25.03 -17.45 4.02
CA ILE A 36 -24.68 -17.80 2.65
C ILE A 36 -24.55 -16.52 1.83
N ASP A 37 -23.95 -16.61 0.65
CA ASP A 37 -23.85 -15.52 -0.30
C ASP A 37 -25.24 -14.96 -0.71
N GLY A 38 -25.35 -13.65 -0.84
CA GLY A 38 -26.59 -12.99 -1.21
C GLY A 38 -26.44 -11.49 -1.40
N THR A 39 -27.46 -10.85 -2.00
CA THR A 39 -27.52 -9.43 -2.22
C THR A 39 -28.09 -8.73 -0.98
N VAL A 40 -27.32 -7.78 -0.41
CA VAL A 40 -27.71 -7.01 0.77
C VAL A 40 -28.78 -5.96 0.39
N PHE A 41 -28.46 -5.17 -0.64
CA PHE A 41 -29.44 -4.24 -1.22
C PHE A 41 -29.11 -3.88 -2.67
N THR A 42 -30.11 -3.42 -3.38
CA THR A 42 -30.01 -2.81 -4.70
C THR A 42 -30.72 -1.47 -4.74
N ALA A 43 -30.13 -0.48 -5.42
CA ALA A 43 -30.74 0.77 -5.79
C ALA A 43 -30.56 0.93 -7.30
N VAL A 44 -31.65 0.87 -8.07
CA VAL A 44 -31.63 0.90 -9.53
C VAL A 44 -32.29 2.19 -10.00
N GLY A 45 -31.69 2.81 -10.99
CA GLY A 45 -32.18 4.03 -11.59
C GLY A 45 -32.06 4.04 -13.11
N GLU A 46 -32.56 5.11 -13.75
CA GLU A 46 -32.49 5.28 -15.21
C GLU A 46 -31.03 5.46 -15.70
N SER A 47 -30.15 5.97 -14.87
CA SER A 47 -28.78 6.37 -15.21
C SER A 47 -27.69 5.52 -14.53
N GLY A 48 -28.05 4.47 -13.80
CA GLY A 48 -27.08 3.62 -13.13
C GLY A 48 -27.67 2.77 -12.01
N GLN A 49 -26.78 2.18 -11.23
CA GLN A 49 -27.18 1.35 -10.09
C GLN A 49 -26.15 1.38 -8.96
N ILE A 50 -26.61 1.06 -7.76
CA ILE A 50 -25.82 0.75 -6.59
C ILE A 50 -26.26 -0.62 -6.10
N GLU A 51 -25.32 -1.55 -5.97
CA GLU A 51 -25.55 -2.90 -5.46
C GLU A 51 -24.50 -3.21 -4.40
N VAL A 52 -24.93 -3.80 -3.28
CA VAL A 52 -24.02 -4.35 -2.26
C VAL A 52 -24.42 -5.80 -2.00
N LYS A 53 -23.44 -6.70 -2.05
CA LYS A 53 -23.63 -8.14 -1.91
C LYS A 53 -22.51 -8.82 -1.15
N VAL A 54 -22.79 -10.00 -0.61
CA VAL A 54 -21.83 -10.94 -0.05
C VAL A 54 -21.59 -12.05 -1.09
N THR A 55 -20.33 -12.35 -1.38
CA THR A 55 -19.93 -13.42 -2.30
C THR A 55 -18.67 -14.10 -1.77
N GLY A 56 -18.71 -15.42 -1.52
CA GLY A 56 -17.63 -16.16 -0.89
C GLY A 56 -17.29 -15.64 0.50
N GLY A 57 -18.31 -15.22 1.26
CA GLY A 57 -18.16 -14.61 2.57
C GLY A 57 -17.57 -13.20 2.56
N ARG A 58 -17.42 -12.57 1.41
CA ARG A 58 -16.74 -11.30 1.17
C ARG A 58 -17.72 -10.23 0.73
N LEU A 59 -17.54 -9.00 1.21
CA LEU A 59 -18.38 -7.87 0.87
C LEU A 59 -17.94 -7.24 -0.46
N PHE A 60 -18.89 -7.09 -1.38
CA PHE A 60 -18.72 -6.42 -2.67
C PHE A 60 -19.73 -5.32 -2.85
N GLY A 61 -19.31 -4.23 -3.51
CA GLY A 61 -20.20 -3.21 -4.03
C GLY A 61 -20.02 -3.03 -5.52
N ILE A 62 -21.10 -2.66 -6.23
CA ILE A 62 -21.07 -2.19 -7.60
C ILE A 62 -21.76 -0.83 -7.61
N VAL A 63 -21.06 0.16 -8.12
CA VAL A 63 -21.60 1.51 -8.26
C VAL A 63 -21.42 1.96 -9.70
N SER A 64 -22.50 2.37 -10.36
CA SER A 64 -22.45 2.81 -11.74
C SER A 64 -23.33 4.03 -11.99
N THR A 65 -22.94 4.81 -12.97
CA THR A 65 -23.69 5.92 -13.58
C THR A 65 -23.66 5.74 -15.10
N ASP A 66 -24.34 6.61 -15.87
CA ASP A 66 -24.42 6.51 -17.35
C ASP A 66 -23.08 6.25 -18.03
N ASN A 67 -21.97 6.77 -17.50
CA ASN A 67 -20.68 6.78 -18.17
C ASN A 67 -19.56 6.00 -17.42
N GLN A 68 -19.80 5.59 -16.20
CA GLN A 68 -18.77 5.01 -15.35
C GLN A 68 -19.31 3.89 -14.48
N SER A 69 -18.47 2.91 -14.20
CA SER A 69 -18.77 1.84 -13.25
C SER A 69 -17.56 1.53 -12.39
N ARG A 70 -17.79 1.20 -11.13
CA ARG A 70 -16.75 0.77 -10.18
C ARG A 70 -17.19 -0.48 -9.44
N ILE A 71 -16.23 -1.35 -9.19
CA ILE A 71 -16.39 -2.48 -8.29
C ILE A 71 -15.70 -2.11 -6.98
N LEU A 72 -16.46 -2.11 -5.90
CA LEU A 72 -15.97 -1.88 -4.54
C LEU A 72 -15.65 -3.27 -3.94
N ASP A 73 -14.43 -3.74 -4.12
CA ASP A 73 -13.98 -5.04 -3.63
C ASP A 73 -13.34 -4.90 -2.25
N ALA A 74 -14.11 -5.16 -1.23
CA ALA A 74 -13.67 -5.08 0.17
C ALA A 74 -12.90 -6.34 0.58
N GLU A 75 -11.64 -6.46 0.17
CA GLU A 75 -10.77 -7.63 0.43
C GLU A 75 -10.58 -7.93 1.91
N ASP A 76 -10.64 -6.93 2.78
CA ASP A 76 -10.53 -7.06 4.23
C ASP A 76 -11.87 -7.35 4.93
N ALA A 77 -12.98 -7.26 4.20
CA ALA A 77 -14.32 -7.53 4.72
C ALA A 77 -14.71 -9.00 4.52
N LEU A 78 -13.97 -9.91 5.14
CA LEU A 78 -14.18 -11.35 5.07
C LEU A 78 -15.11 -11.85 6.19
N GLY A 79 -15.80 -12.97 5.90
CA GLY A 79 -16.58 -13.72 6.87
C GLY A 79 -17.89 -13.07 7.25
N VAL A 80 -18.48 -12.31 6.34
CA VAL A 80 -19.80 -11.72 6.50
C VAL A 80 -20.91 -12.80 6.52
N ASP A 81 -20.60 -14.00 5.99
CA ASP A 81 -21.49 -15.19 5.93
C ASP A 81 -21.40 -16.11 7.17
N ASP A 82 -20.98 -15.60 8.32
CA ASP A 82 -20.71 -16.37 9.53
C ASP A 82 -21.94 -16.50 10.48
N SER A 83 -23.10 -15.97 10.07
CA SER A 83 -24.33 -15.90 10.86
C SER A 83 -24.24 -14.98 12.10
N VAL A 84 -23.20 -14.16 12.21
CA VAL A 84 -23.07 -13.13 13.23
C VAL A 84 -23.74 -11.85 12.74
N LEU A 85 -24.13 -10.99 13.66
CA LEU A 85 -24.70 -9.70 13.33
C LEU A 85 -23.60 -8.74 12.85
N HIS A 86 -23.75 -8.26 11.61
CA HIS A 86 -22.87 -7.28 10.99
C HIS A 86 -23.60 -5.97 10.68
N SER A 87 -22.85 -4.87 10.64
CA SER A 87 -23.30 -3.59 10.14
C SER A 87 -22.58 -3.25 8.82
N ILE A 88 -23.32 -3.19 7.73
CA ILE A 88 -22.80 -2.79 6.42
C ILE A 88 -23.19 -1.34 6.16
N GLY A 89 -22.22 -0.49 5.88
CA GLY A 89 -22.40 0.94 5.59
C GLY A 89 -21.99 1.30 4.18
N LEU A 90 -22.70 2.25 3.59
CA LEU A 90 -22.32 2.94 2.36
C LEU A 90 -22.46 4.43 2.57
N THR A 91 -21.46 5.22 2.18
CA THR A 91 -21.55 6.68 2.17
C THR A 91 -21.15 7.23 0.81
N CYS A 92 -21.70 8.37 0.47
CA CYS A 92 -21.30 9.12 -0.71
C CYS A 92 -21.17 10.60 -0.35
N ASP A 93 -20.03 11.16 -0.67
CA ASP A 93 -19.72 12.58 -0.51
C ASP A 93 -19.00 13.12 -1.76
N ASN A 94 -18.40 14.30 -1.66
CA ASN A 94 -17.67 14.93 -2.78
C ASN A 94 -16.32 14.26 -3.09
N THR A 95 -15.84 13.35 -2.26
CA THR A 95 -14.62 12.57 -2.49
C THR A 95 -14.89 11.24 -3.19
N GLY A 96 -16.13 10.74 -3.13
CA GLY A 96 -16.54 9.51 -3.78
C GLY A 96 -17.56 8.69 -3.02
N THR A 97 -17.53 7.38 -3.26
CA THR A 97 -18.40 6.39 -2.60
C THR A 97 -17.55 5.46 -1.75
N HIS A 98 -17.96 5.22 -0.50
CA HIS A 98 -17.21 4.51 0.52
C HIS A 98 -18.03 3.37 1.11
N LEU A 99 -17.45 2.17 1.18
CA LEU A 99 -18.08 0.95 1.70
C LEU A 99 -17.48 0.59 3.06
N PHE A 100 -18.33 0.26 4.04
CA PHE A 100 -17.94 -0.02 5.42
C PHE A 100 -18.46 -1.39 5.88
N LEU A 101 -17.68 -2.06 6.70
CA LEU A 101 -18.09 -3.22 7.49
C LEU A 101 -17.79 -2.97 8.97
N ASP A 102 -18.77 -3.19 9.84
CA ASP A 102 -18.68 -3.09 11.30
C ASP A 102 -18.07 -1.75 11.79
N GLY A 103 -18.29 -0.70 11.01
CA GLY A 103 -17.86 0.66 11.32
C GLY A 103 -16.52 1.06 10.73
N TYR A 104 -15.79 0.16 10.07
CA TYR A 104 -14.53 0.45 9.41
C TYR A 104 -14.69 0.48 7.90
N GLU A 105 -14.00 1.43 7.27
CA GLU A 105 -13.98 1.55 5.82
C GLU A 105 -13.17 0.41 5.21
N SER A 106 -13.81 -0.35 4.33
CA SER A 106 -13.21 -1.50 3.65
C SER A 106 -12.84 -1.19 2.20
N PHE A 107 -13.49 -0.21 1.60
CA PHE A 107 -13.18 0.26 0.26
C PHE A 107 -13.63 1.70 0.03
N SER A 108 -12.89 2.42 -0.84
CA SER A 108 -13.19 3.77 -1.30
C SER A 108 -13.06 3.84 -2.82
N SER A 109 -13.91 4.63 -3.47
CA SER A 109 -13.89 4.88 -4.90
C SER A 109 -13.99 6.37 -5.18
N THR A 110 -13.33 6.86 -6.22
CA THR A 110 -13.47 8.24 -6.70
C THR A 110 -14.84 8.53 -7.36
N LEU A 111 -15.63 7.51 -7.66
CA LEU A 111 -16.93 7.69 -8.29
C LEU A 111 -17.95 8.22 -7.28
N VAL A 112 -18.38 9.45 -7.48
CA VAL A 112 -19.51 10.03 -6.76
C VAL A 112 -20.80 9.50 -7.37
N ALA A 113 -21.45 8.56 -6.71
CA ALA A 113 -22.72 7.98 -7.17
C ALA A 113 -23.63 7.75 -5.97
N TRP A 114 -24.74 8.48 -5.95
CA TRP A 114 -25.83 8.36 -4.98
C TRP A 114 -27.17 8.38 -5.69
N PHE A 115 -28.25 8.41 -4.98
CA PHE A 115 -29.60 8.18 -5.52
C PHE A 115 -30.01 9.15 -6.63
N SER A 116 -29.66 10.44 -6.53
CA SER A 116 -29.93 11.40 -7.59
C SER A 116 -29.07 11.18 -8.84
N HIS A 117 -27.81 10.79 -8.64
CA HIS A 117 -26.88 10.55 -9.75
C HIS A 117 -27.31 9.38 -10.63
N ILE A 118 -27.89 8.33 -10.02
CA ILE A 118 -28.43 7.19 -10.76
C ILE A 118 -29.87 7.41 -11.26
N LYS A 119 -30.51 8.52 -10.87
CA LYS A 119 -31.97 8.79 -11.09
C LYS A 119 -32.81 7.63 -10.55
N LEU A 120 -32.74 7.40 -9.27
CA LEU A 120 -33.34 6.26 -8.58
C LEU A 120 -34.79 6.01 -8.96
N THR A 121 -35.08 4.79 -9.35
CA THR A 121 -36.47 4.32 -9.66
C THR A 121 -36.89 3.16 -8.77
N GLU A 122 -35.94 2.41 -8.22
CA GLU A 122 -36.22 1.27 -7.35
C GLU A 122 -35.16 1.15 -6.28
N PHE A 123 -35.57 0.85 -5.04
CA PHE A 123 -34.67 0.50 -3.92
C PHE A 123 -35.21 -0.74 -3.22
N ARG A 124 -34.37 -1.76 -3.04
CA ARG A 124 -34.72 -2.99 -2.33
C ARG A 124 -33.58 -3.46 -1.42
N VAL A 125 -33.91 -3.86 -0.22
CA VAL A 125 -33.06 -4.66 0.64
C VAL A 125 -33.42 -6.14 0.49
N ASP A 126 -32.39 -7.01 0.55
CA ASP A 126 -32.53 -8.48 0.43
C ASP A 126 -33.41 -8.90 -0.76
N PRO A 127 -33.07 -8.51 -2.00
CA PRO A 127 -33.88 -8.85 -3.18
C PRO A 127 -33.95 -10.37 -3.44
N ASP A 128 -32.98 -11.13 -2.94
CA ASP A 128 -32.87 -12.59 -3.10
C ASP A 128 -33.61 -13.38 -2.01
N GLU A 129 -34.11 -12.70 -0.96
CA GLU A 129 -34.79 -13.28 0.21
C GLU A 129 -33.90 -14.29 0.97
N ILE A 130 -32.59 -13.99 1.11
CA ILE A 130 -31.59 -14.88 1.69
C ILE A 130 -30.94 -14.30 2.94
N VAL A 131 -30.86 -12.96 3.03
CA VAL A 131 -30.18 -12.23 4.11
C VAL A 131 -31.20 -11.83 5.17
N ASP A 132 -30.91 -12.08 6.44
CA ASP A 132 -31.77 -11.65 7.55
C ASP A 132 -31.47 -10.18 7.91
N ILE A 133 -32.17 -9.25 7.26
CA ILE A 133 -32.09 -7.82 7.56
C ILE A 133 -32.85 -7.51 8.84
N ARG A 134 -32.24 -6.71 9.73
CA ARG A 134 -32.84 -6.33 11.02
C ARG A 134 -33.14 -4.86 11.13
N HIS A 135 -32.29 -4.01 10.54
CA HIS A 135 -32.41 -2.58 10.65
C HIS A 135 -31.84 -1.90 9.42
N LEU A 136 -32.46 -0.80 8.98
CA LEU A 136 -31.98 0.07 7.92
C LEU A 136 -32.10 1.52 8.36
N THR A 137 -30.98 2.28 8.29
CA THR A 137 -31.03 3.72 8.44
C THR A 137 -30.41 4.41 7.21
N ILE A 138 -31.07 5.46 6.71
CA ILE A 138 -30.56 6.32 5.63
C ILE A 138 -30.55 7.76 6.12
N TRP A 139 -29.39 8.42 5.97
CA TRP A 139 -29.18 9.85 6.26
C TRP A 139 -29.07 10.63 4.96
N ASP A 140 -29.56 11.84 4.98
CA ASP A 140 -29.48 12.84 3.90
C ASP A 140 -28.16 13.63 3.87
N SER A 141 -27.20 13.19 4.67
CA SER A 141 -25.86 13.76 4.76
C SER A 141 -24.82 12.67 5.01
N PRO A 142 -23.58 12.82 4.48
CA PRO A 142 -22.52 11.89 4.75
C PRO A 142 -22.13 11.88 6.24
N LEU A 143 -22.07 10.70 6.83
CA LEU A 143 -21.58 10.52 8.20
C LEU A 143 -20.05 10.42 8.19
N SER A 144 -19.43 11.01 9.20
CA SER A 144 -18.00 10.77 9.44
C SER A 144 -17.75 9.31 9.84
N ARG A 145 -16.53 8.81 9.57
CA ARG A 145 -16.09 7.45 9.93
C ARG A 145 -16.32 7.13 11.41
N LYS A 146 -16.03 8.10 12.29
CA LYS A 146 -16.31 8.00 13.73
C LYS A 146 -17.81 7.84 14.02
N ALA A 147 -18.66 8.54 13.27
CA ALA A 147 -20.11 8.46 13.45
C ALA A 147 -20.68 7.13 12.96
N ILE A 148 -20.13 6.55 11.88
CA ILE A 148 -20.49 5.22 11.40
C ILE A 148 -20.06 4.17 12.43
N LEU A 149 -18.80 4.20 12.90
CA LEU A 149 -18.32 3.29 13.94
C LEU A 149 -19.21 3.34 15.20
N ALA A 150 -19.61 4.52 15.64
CA ALA A 150 -20.46 4.66 16.84
C ALA A 150 -21.87 4.07 16.66
N ARG A 151 -22.36 3.95 15.43
CA ARG A 151 -23.69 3.41 15.10
C ARG A 151 -23.70 1.94 14.70
N SER A 152 -22.55 1.41 14.28
CA SER A 152 -22.42 0.00 13.91
C SER A 152 -22.56 -0.92 15.14
N THR A 153 -23.02 -2.13 14.93
CA THR A 153 -23.18 -3.13 15.98
C THR A 153 -21.84 -3.66 16.48
N SER A 154 -21.83 -4.26 17.67
CA SER A 154 -20.64 -4.87 18.27
C SER A 154 -20.95 -6.32 18.65
N VAL A 155 -19.97 -7.20 18.44
CA VAL A 155 -20.09 -8.60 18.84
C VAL A 155 -20.12 -8.76 20.36
N THR A 156 -20.89 -9.73 20.83
CA THR A 156 -20.98 -10.08 22.25
C THR A 156 -20.22 -11.37 22.52
N PRO A 157 -19.45 -11.45 23.63
CA PRO A 157 -18.75 -12.69 23.95
C PRO A 157 -19.71 -13.79 24.38
N PHE A 158 -19.44 -15.02 23.98
CA PHE A 158 -20.10 -16.23 24.45
C PHE A 158 -19.91 -16.41 25.97
N ILE A 159 -18.68 -16.15 26.46
CA ILE A 159 -18.33 -16.14 27.88
C ILE A 159 -17.37 -14.96 28.14
N GLN A 160 -17.64 -14.22 29.22
CA GLN A 160 -16.74 -13.21 29.76
C GLN A 160 -16.47 -13.49 31.22
N PHE A 161 -15.21 -13.41 31.64
CA PHE A 161 -14.83 -13.62 33.04
C PHE A 161 -13.61 -12.80 33.44
N SER A 162 -13.60 -12.33 34.68
CA SER A 162 -12.50 -11.55 35.29
C SER A 162 -11.87 -12.29 36.49
N ALA A 163 -12.41 -13.46 36.84
CA ALA A 163 -11.85 -14.33 37.88
C ALA A 163 -10.63 -15.08 37.31
N ALA A 164 -9.75 -15.56 38.20
CA ALA A 164 -8.56 -16.32 37.82
C ALA A 164 -8.91 -17.65 37.09
N ALA A 165 -10.13 -18.16 37.24
CA ALA A 165 -10.61 -19.35 36.53
C ALA A 165 -12.12 -19.25 36.24
N LEU A 166 -12.56 -19.90 35.16
CA LEU A 166 -13.98 -20.13 34.88
C LEU A 166 -14.60 -21.13 35.91
N SER A 167 -15.91 -20.98 36.11
CA SER A 167 -16.65 -22.05 36.79
C SER A 167 -16.58 -23.36 36.00
N PRO A 168 -16.58 -24.54 36.64
CA PRO A 168 -16.56 -25.83 35.91
C PRO A 168 -17.72 -25.96 34.90
N ARG A 169 -18.87 -25.35 35.18
CA ARG A 169 -20.03 -25.35 34.29
C ARG A 169 -19.76 -24.53 33.03
N ASP A 170 -19.17 -23.34 33.17
CA ASP A 170 -18.87 -22.47 32.03
C ASP A 170 -17.68 -23.00 31.23
N ALA A 171 -16.67 -23.58 31.89
CA ALA A 171 -15.59 -24.29 31.22
C ALA A 171 -16.11 -25.40 30.32
N ALA A 172 -17.04 -26.26 30.84
CA ALA A 172 -17.66 -27.33 30.07
C ALA A 172 -18.45 -26.84 28.85
N ARG A 173 -19.01 -25.63 28.89
CA ARG A 173 -19.72 -25.04 27.73
C ARG A 173 -18.78 -24.76 26.54
N CYS A 174 -17.49 -24.56 26.80
CA CYS A 174 -16.50 -24.34 25.73
C CYS A 174 -16.18 -25.63 24.94
N SER A 175 -16.50 -26.84 25.48
CA SER A 175 -16.07 -28.12 24.93
C SER A 175 -16.51 -28.41 23.50
N ASN A 176 -17.55 -27.73 22.99
CA ASN A 176 -18.07 -27.94 21.64
C ASN A 176 -17.69 -26.80 20.66
N LEU A 177 -16.85 -25.84 21.10
CA LEU A 177 -16.42 -24.75 20.23
C LEU A 177 -15.31 -25.26 19.30
N ARG A 178 -15.64 -25.40 18.01
CA ARG A 178 -14.71 -25.83 16.95
C ARG A 178 -13.90 -24.68 16.42
N ASP A 179 -14.57 -23.55 16.29
CA ASP A 179 -14.04 -22.29 15.79
C ASP A 179 -14.41 -21.18 16.77
N GLY A 180 -13.70 -20.06 16.72
CA GLY A 180 -14.01 -18.91 17.54
C GLY A 180 -12.82 -18.04 17.85
N ALA A 181 -12.94 -17.22 18.89
CA ALA A 181 -11.85 -16.35 19.30
C ALA A 181 -11.69 -16.31 20.84
N ILE A 182 -10.47 -16.07 21.25
CA ILE A 182 -10.09 -15.82 22.65
C ILE A 182 -9.48 -14.44 22.72
N ARG A 183 -10.03 -13.56 23.56
CA ARG A 183 -9.50 -12.23 23.82
C ARG A 183 -9.09 -12.10 25.27
N ALA A 184 -7.93 -11.52 25.55
CA ALA A 184 -7.51 -11.16 26.90
C ALA A 184 -6.72 -9.84 26.86
N ARG A 185 -6.75 -9.12 27.98
CA ARG A 185 -5.92 -7.94 28.19
C ARG A 185 -4.87 -8.26 29.24
N PHE A 186 -3.61 -8.02 28.94
CA PHE A 186 -2.50 -8.31 29.84
C PHE A 186 -1.43 -7.24 29.82
N ARG A 187 -0.56 -7.24 30.82
CA ARG A 187 0.75 -6.55 30.81
C ARG A 187 1.77 -7.40 31.56
N THR A 188 3.03 -7.30 31.16
CA THR A 188 4.15 -7.85 31.92
C THR A 188 4.70 -6.82 32.91
N ARG A 189 5.68 -7.21 33.74
CA ARG A 189 6.40 -6.30 34.63
C ARG A 189 7.75 -5.85 34.07
N GLY A 190 8.04 -6.13 32.81
CA GLY A 190 9.26 -5.74 32.09
C GLY A 190 9.62 -6.73 31.01
N SER A 191 10.58 -6.34 30.16
CA SER A 191 11.05 -7.12 29.02
C SER A 191 11.82 -8.40 29.45
N GLY A 192 11.82 -9.39 28.58
CA GLY A 192 12.41 -10.72 28.82
C GLY A 192 11.59 -11.58 29.80
N GLN A 193 10.42 -11.11 30.19
CA GLN A 193 9.51 -11.79 31.10
C GLN A 193 8.27 -12.26 30.32
N GLY A 194 7.67 -13.34 30.76
CA GLY A 194 6.54 -13.90 30.04
C GLY A 194 5.64 -14.75 30.92
N GLY A 195 4.90 -15.63 30.30
CA GLY A 195 4.03 -16.60 30.94
C GLY A 195 2.72 -16.78 30.20
N THR A 196 1.84 -17.58 30.78
CA THR A 196 0.55 -17.89 30.19
C THR A 196 -0.48 -16.79 30.49
N ILE A 197 -1.07 -16.24 29.43
CA ILE A 197 -2.14 -15.25 29.49
C ILE A 197 -3.46 -15.95 29.77
N ILE A 198 -3.76 -17.02 28.98
CA ILE A 198 -4.92 -17.89 29.18
C ILE A 198 -4.55 -19.33 28.87
N ALA A 199 -5.02 -20.26 29.67
CA ALA A 199 -4.86 -21.70 29.42
C ALA A 199 -6.17 -22.44 29.67
N ALA A 200 -6.44 -23.45 28.83
CA ALA A 200 -7.54 -24.40 29.00
C ALA A 200 -7.02 -25.82 29.05
N HIS A 201 -7.64 -26.62 29.90
CA HIS A 201 -7.40 -28.05 30.02
C HIS A 201 -8.69 -28.83 29.69
N GLY A 202 -8.53 -29.80 28.82
CA GLY A 202 -9.55 -30.80 28.51
C GLY A 202 -9.01 -32.21 28.71
N ASN A 203 -9.89 -33.21 28.71
CA ASN A 203 -9.50 -34.58 28.93
C ASN A 203 -8.59 -35.20 27.86
N SER A 204 -8.42 -34.53 26.71
CA SER A 204 -7.55 -34.95 25.62
C SER A 204 -6.36 -33.99 25.38
N GLY A 205 -6.31 -32.85 26.07
CA GLY A 205 -5.22 -31.92 25.77
C GLY A 205 -5.31 -30.56 26.45
N THR A 206 -4.54 -29.59 25.88
CA THR A 206 -4.43 -28.22 26.40
C THR A 206 -4.42 -27.21 25.26
N LEU A 207 -5.02 -26.05 25.53
CA LEU A 207 -4.95 -24.87 24.66
C LEU A 207 -4.33 -23.70 25.45
N LYS A 208 -3.38 -22.96 24.86
CA LYS A 208 -2.72 -21.83 25.54
C LYS A 208 -2.57 -20.63 24.61
N LEU A 209 -2.73 -19.45 25.18
CA LEU A 209 -2.27 -18.16 24.66
C LEU A 209 -1.26 -17.61 25.67
N SER A 210 -0.03 -17.36 25.24
CA SER A 210 1.10 -17.03 26.10
C SER A 210 2.00 -15.97 25.50
N ILE A 211 2.82 -15.35 26.36
CA ILE A 211 3.91 -14.46 25.97
C ILE A 211 5.24 -15.10 26.34
N HIS A 212 6.18 -15.15 25.42
CA HIS A 212 7.48 -15.75 25.64
C HIS A 212 8.58 -14.95 24.95
N ASN A 213 9.51 -14.36 25.72
CA ASN A 213 10.58 -13.49 25.24
C ASN A 213 10.06 -12.36 24.30
N GLY A 214 8.95 -11.75 24.67
CA GLY A 214 8.32 -10.70 23.88
C GLY A 214 7.37 -11.17 22.79
N ASP A 215 7.42 -12.44 22.40
CA ASP A 215 6.57 -13.00 21.35
C ASP A 215 5.23 -13.50 21.89
N LEU A 216 4.17 -13.30 21.11
CA LEU A 216 2.84 -13.83 21.37
C LEU A 216 2.71 -15.22 20.75
N GLU A 217 2.31 -16.22 21.55
CA GLU A 217 2.19 -17.60 21.12
C GLU A 217 0.79 -18.16 21.40
N TYR A 218 0.21 -18.83 20.40
CA TYR A 218 -0.97 -19.67 20.54
C TYR A 218 -0.61 -21.12 20.27
N SER A 219 -1.05 -22.04 21.11
CA SER A 219 -0.74 -23.46 20.95
C SER A 219 -1.89 -24.36 21.41
N VAL A 220 -2.09 -25.45 20.67
CA VAL A 220 -3.03 -26.53 21.04
C VAL A 220 -2.31 -27.87 20.98
N VAL A 221 -2.35 -28.58 22.10
CA VAL A 221 -1.78 -29.94 22.27
C VAL A 221 -2.91 -30.91 22.48
N ARG A 222 -2.96 -31.99 21.72
CA ARG A 222 -3.89 -33.10 21.87
C ARG A 222 -3.15 -34.42 21.98
N ASP A 223 -3.48 -35.25 23.00
CA ASP A 223 -2.84 -36.54 23.24
C ASP A 223 -1.28 -36.47 23.29
N GLY A 224 -0.76 -35.37 23.84
CA GLY A 224 0.67 -35.11 23.95
C GLY A 224 1.33 -34.64 22.67
N GLN A 225 0.61 -34.42 21.56
CA GLN A 225 1.15 -33.90 20.31
C GLN A 225 0.66 -32.47 20.07
N MET A 226 1.59 -31.60 19.62
CA MET A 226 1.26 -30.25 19.14
C MET A 226 0.48 -30.39 17.83
N ILE A 227 -0.79 -29.97 17.82
CA ILE A 227 -1.64 -29.99 16.62
C ILE A 227 -1.79 -28.62 15.98
N ALA A 228 -1.54 -27.55 16.73
CA ALA A 228 -1.47 -26.20 16.22
C ALA A 228 -0.48 -25.36 17.04
N SER A 229 0.27 -24.51 16.36
CA SER A 229 1.17 -23.54 16.97
C SER A 229 1.29 -22.34 16.05
N SER A 230 0.99 -21.14 16.57
CA SER A 230 1.15 -19.86 15.89
C SER A 230 1.97 -18.94 16.76
N ARG A 231 2.91 -18.20 16.14
CA ARG A 231 3.80 -17.29 16.86
C ARG A 231 3.96 -15.99 16.12
N ALA A 232 3.65 -14.89 16.80
CA ALA A 232 3.94 -13.54 16.34
C ALA A 232 5.20 -13.03 17.06
N CYS A 233 6.21 -12.64 16.29
CA CYS A 233 7.41 -12.02 16.83
C CYS A 233 7.13 -10.56 17.19
N GLY A 234 7.56 -10.09 18.37
CA GLY A 234 7.31 -8.74 18.83
C GLY A 234 7.95 -8.43 20.18
N GLN A 235 7.51 -7.33 20.79
CA GLN A 235 7.95 -6.87 22.11
C GLN A 235 6.75 -6.54 23.01
N TRP A 236 5.80 -7.46 23.10
CA TRP A 236 4.61 -7.29 23.95
C TRP A 236 4.86 -7.55 25.43
N ASP A 237 6.12 -7.68 25.83
CA ASP A 237 6.58 -7.76 27.22
C ASP A 237 7.20 -6.45 27.73
N ASP A 238 6.83 -5.31 27.13
CA ASP A 238 7.34 -3.95 27.39
C ASP A 238 6.85 -3.32 28.70
N GLY A 239 5.90 -3.95 29.38
CA GLY A 239 5.30 -3.46 30.63
C GLY A 239 4.00 -2.67 30.42
N ASP A 240 3.62 -2.40 29.19
CA ASP A 240 2.36 -1.75 28.84
C ASP A 240 1.19 -2.77 28.76
N TRP A 241 -0.03 -2.22 28.76
CA TRP A 241 -1.24 -3.03 28.58
C TRP A 241 -1.46 -3.35 27.10
N HIS A 242 -1.57 -4.63 26.79
CA HIS A 242 -1.90 -5.15 25.47
C HIS A 242 -3.27 -5.82 25.44
N ASP A 243 -4.00 -5.61 24.37
CA ASP A 243 -5.23 -6.32 24.03
C ASP A 243 -4.90 -7.38 22.98
N VAL A 244 -4.96 -8.66 23.34
CA VAL A 244 -4.60 -9.75 22.44
C VAL A 244 -5.78 -10.61 22.11
N VAL A 245 -5.87 -11.03 20.86
CA VAL A 245 -6.91 -11.92 20.36
C VAL A 245 -6.27 -13.04 19.57
N ALA A 246 -6.64 -14.29 19.86
CA ALA A 246 -6.38 -15.43 19.01
C ALA A 246 -7.69 -15.87 18.37
N VAL A 247 -7.75 -15.89 17.05
CA VAL A 247 -8.91 -16.32 16.25
C VAL A 247 -8.53 -17.63 15.57
N SER A 248 -9.35 -18.67 15.73
CA SER A 248 -9.18 -19.94 15.03
C SER A 248 -10.44 -20.28 14.25
N GLY A 249 -10.30 -20.40 12.93
CA GLY A 249 -11.40 -20.71 12.03
C GLY A 249 -11.10 -20.36 10.58
N ARG A 250 -11.99 -20.69 9.66
CA ARG A 250 -11.85 -20.44 8.22
C ARG A 250 -10.53 -20.94 7.61
N GLY A 251 -9.94 -22.00 8.22
CA GLY A 251 -8.70 -22.59 7.72
C GLY A 251 -7.42 -21.89 8.21
N ALA A 252 -7.52 -20.92 9.12
CA ALA A 252 -6.38 -20.18 9.65
C ALA A 252 -6.44 -20.02 11.18
N ILE A 253 -5.28 -19.72 11.76
CA ILE A 253 -5.12 -19.17 13.10
C ILE A 253 -4.52 -17.78 12.95
N ASP A 254 -5.26 -16.77 13.41
CA ASP A 254 -4.87 -15.38 13.36
C ASP A 254 -4.60 -14.86 14.78
N LEU A 255 -3.43 -14.25 14.96
CA LEU A 255 -3.12 -13.54 16.20
C LEU A 255 -3.22 -12.04 15.99
N TYR A 256 -3.82 -11.36 16.95
CA TYR A 256 -3.96 -9.91 16.96
C TYR A 256 -3.37 -9.34 18.26
N ALA A 257 -2.70 -8.22 18.13
CA ALA A 257 -2.30 -7.39 19.25
C ALA A 257 -2.81 -5.96 19.03
N ASP A 258 -3.48 -5.41 20.05
CA ASP A 258 -4.01 -4.04 20.05
C ASP A 258 -4.90 -3.72 18.84
N GLY A 259 -5.64 -4.71 18.36
CA GLY A 259 -6.58 -4.60 17.25
C GLY A 259 -6.00 -4.85 15.87
N TYR A 260 -4.70 -5.16 15.77
CA TYR A 260 -4.03 -5.41 14.48
C TYR A 260 -3.56 -6.84 14.37
N GLN A 261 -3.73 -7.43 13.20
CA GLN A 261 -3.24 -8.77 12.90
C GLN A 261 -1.70 -8.76 12.92
N VAL A 262 -1.11 -9.67 13.70
CA VAL A 262 0.33 -9.81 13.88
C VAL A 262 0.86 -11.17 13.45
N CYS A 263 -0.04 -12.14 13.19
CA CYS A 263 0.30 -13.45 12.65
C CYS A 263 -0.91 -14.02 11.90
N HIS A 264 -0.63 -14.79 10.83
CA HIS A 264 -1.60 -15.56 10.05
C HIS A 264 -0.98 -16.88 9.65
N ASP A 265 -1.43 -17.96 10.25
CA ASP A 265 -0.93 -19.31 10.00
C ASP A 265 -2.04 -20.22 9.48
N PRO A 266 -1.76 -21.10 8.50
CA PRO A 266 -2.75 -22.04 8.01
C PRO A 266 -3.07 -23.13 9.05
N GLY A 267 -4.32 -23.56 9.08
CA GLY A 267 -4.82 -24.59 9.98
C GLY A 267 -5.82 -24.04 11.00
N THR A 268 -6.48 -24.93 11.71
CA THR A 268 -7.43 -24.57 12.79
C THR A 268 -7.29 -25.55 13.93
N ALA A 269 -7.35 -25.05 15.15
CA ALA A 269 -7.52 -25.86 16.36
C ALA A 269 -8.09 -24.97 17.46
N PHE A 270 -9.12 -25.46 18.17
CA PHE A 270 -9.80 -24.70 19.20
C PHE A 270 -10.20 -25.60 20.38
N PHE A 271 -11.18 -25.22 21.17
CA PHE A 271 -11.56 -25.92 22.37
C PHE A 271 -12.05 -27.38 22.14
N ASP A 272 -12.77 -27.66 21.04
CA ASP A 272 -13.26 -29.02 20.71
C ASP A 272 -12.11 -30.02 20.53
N ASP A 273 -10.93 -29.55 20.06
CA ASP A 273 -9.75 -30.38 19.83
C ASP A 273 -9.11 -30.95 21.12
N ILE A 274 -9.35 -30.32 22.25
CA ILE A 274 -8.81 -30.78 23.54
C ILE A 274 -9.83 -31.58 24.37
N GLY A 275 -11.01 -31.85 23.79
CA GLY A 275 -12.06 -32.68 24.36
C GLY A 275 -12.89 -31.98 25.43
N THR A 276 -13.39 -32.72 26.43
CA THR A 276 -14.22 -32.13 27.48
C THR A 276 -13.39 -31.21 28.38
N ILE A 277 -13.75 -29.95 28.41
CA ILE A 277 -13.04 -28.91 29.16
C ILE A 277 -13.47 -28.94 30.61
N ASP A 278 -12.52 -29.07 31.52
CA ASP A 278 -12.76 -29.05 32.96
C ASP A 278 -12.19 -27.79 33.64
N ARG A 279 -11.27 -27.10 32.99
CA ARG A 279 -10.58 -25.91 33.53
C ARG A 279 -10.16 -24.91 32.47
N VAL A 280 -10.47 -23.62 32.71
CA VAL A 280 -9.93 -22.48 31.97
C VAL A 280 -9.43 -21.45 32.98
N VAL A 281 -8.18 -21.00 32.84
CA VAL A 281 -7.51 -20.07 33.75
C VAL A 281 -6.95 -18.87 33.00
N VAL A 282 -6.85 -17.73 33.71
CA VAL A 282 -6.30 -16.46 33.18
C VAL A 282 -5.17 -15.99 34.09
N GLY A 283 -4.09 -15.48 33.49
CA GLY A 283 -2.91 -14.96 34.20
C GLY A 283 -2.09 -16.03 34.90
N SER A 284 -2.30 -17.29 34.56
CA SER A 284 -1.51 -18.42 35.07
C SER A 284 -1.56 -19.61 34.14
N ASP A 285 -0.58 -20.50 34.27
CA ASP A 285 -0.62 -21.81 33.63
C ASP A 285 -1.44 -22.83 34.46
N LEU A 286 -1.68 -24.00 33.88
CA LEU A 286 -2.43 -25.10 34.47
C LEU A 286 -1.73 -25.71 35.69
N ASP A 287 -0.39 -25.63 35.76
CA ASP A 287 0.42 -26.04 36.93
C ASP A 287 0.44 -24.99 38.05
N GLY A 288 -0.19 -23.84 37.85
CA GLY A 288 -0.24 -22.73 38.79
C GLY A 288 0.87 -21.72 38.66
N THR A 289 1.81 -21.89 37.67
CA THR A 289 2.81 -20.90 37.35
C THR A 289 2.13 -19.62 36.85
N ARG A 290 2.39 -18.47 37.48
CA ARG A 290 1.75 -17.20 37.17
C ARG A 290 2.44 -16.50 36.01
N LEU A 291 1.64 -15.77 35.20
CA LEU A 291 2.16 -14.74 34.32
C LEU A 291 2.99 -13.73 35.14
N PHE A 292 4.18 -13.41 34.69
CA PHE A 292 5.00 -12.35 35.30
C PHE A 292 4.43 -10.98 34.92
N GLY A 293 3.26 -10.68 35.48
CA GLY A 293 2.51 -9.50 35.12
C GLY A 293 1.09 -9.56 35.67
N GLU A 294 0.18 -9.00 34.94
CA GLU A 294 -1.25 -8.97 35.23
C GLU A 294 -2.04 -9.33 33.98
N ALA A 295 -3.08 -10.11 34.12
CA ALA A 295 -4.11 -10.31 33.11
C ALA A 295 -5.48 -9.90 33.67
N GLN A 296 -6.24 -9.19 32.86
CA GLN A 296 -7.60 -8.73 33.22
C GLN A 296 -8.65 -9.67 32.61
N THR A 297 -9.84 -9.13 32.39
CA THR A 297 -10.96 -9.83 31.78
C THR A 297 -10.56 -10.59 30.53
N ALA A 298 -10.90 -11.88 30.50
CA ALA A 298 -10.82 -12.69 29.29
C ALA A 298 -12.23 -12.92 28.74
N MET A 299 -12.30 -13.04 27.42
CA MET A 299 -13.53 -13.26 26.66
C MET A 299 -13.32 -14.39 25.68
N ILE A 300 -14.33 -15.26 25.58
CA ILE A 300 -14.37 -16.33 24.58
C ILE A 300 -15.58 -16.05 23.67
N TYR A 301 -15.36 -16.12 22.39
CA TYR A 301 -16.37 -15.95 21.35
C TYR A 301 -16.59 -17.29 20.65
N ASP A 302 -17.84 -17.60 20.35
CA ASP A 302 -18.27 -18.80 19.61
C ASP A 302 -18.40 -18.55 18.12
N SER A 303 -17.81 -17.45 17.66
CA SER A 303 -17.72 -17.04 16.26
C SER A 303 -16.29 -16.62 15.89
N VAL A 304 -15.96 -16.79 14.64
CA VAL A 304 -14.68 -16.35 14.07
C VAL A 304 -14.76 -14.84 13.84
N LEU A 305 -14.05 -14.07 14.66
CA LEU A 305 -14.05 -12.60 14.55
C LEU A 305 -13.35 -12.13 13.28
N SER A 306 -13.91 -11.10 12.63
CA SER A 306 -13.26 -10.39 11.53
C SER A 306 -12.22 -9.38 12.06
N ASP A 307 -11.31 -8.94 11.18
CA ASP A 307 -10.35 -7.88 11.48
C ASP A 307 -11.04 -6.62 12.05
N HIS A 308 -12.18 -6.24 11.47
CA HIS A 308 -12.94 -5.06 11.90
C HIS A 308 -13.56 -5.23 13.28
N GLN A 309 -14.09 -6.41 13.57
CA GLN A 309 -14.62 -6.73 14.90
C GLN A 309 -13.50 -6.71 15.95
N VAL A 310 -12.32 -7.24 15.63
CA VAL A 310 -11.15 -7.20 16.54
C VAL A 310 -10.68 -5.76 16.75
N LYS A 311 -10.54 -4.95 15.69
CA LYS A 311 -10.23 -3.52 15.80
C LYS A 311 -11.22 -2.78 16.70
N ARG A 312 -12.51 -3.06 16.53
CA ARG A 312 -13.56 -2.44 17.33
C ARG A 312 -13.48 -2.83 18.80
N LEU A 313 -13.26 -4.12 19.11
CA LEU A 313 -13.09 -4.62 20.46
C LEU A 313 -11.87 -4.00 21.17
N ALA A 314 -10.78 -3.79 20.43
CA ALA A 314 -9.59 -3.12 20.92
C ALA A 314 -9.74 -1.58 21.02
N GLY A 315 -10.85 -1.03 20.53
CA GLY A 315 -11.10 0.42 20.57
C GLY A 315 -10.28 1.22 19.56
N VAL A 316 -9.81 0.59 18.48
CA VAL A 316 -9.06 1.27 17.42
C VAL A 316 -9.96 2.31 16.75
N MET A 317 -9.48 3.53 16.62
CA MET A 317 -10.18 4.56 15.85
C MET A 317 -9.94 4.36 14.35
N PRO A 318 -10.97 4.51 13.51
CA PRO A 318 -10.80 4.40 12.07
C PRO A 318 -9.92 5.54 11.53
N LEU A 319 -8.99 5.20 10.63
CA LEU A 319 -8.21 6.17 9.88
C LEU A 319 -9.04 6.71 8.70
N GLU A 320 -8.73 7.95 8.28
CA GLU A 320 -9.33 8.53 7.08
C GLU A 320 -8.58 8.03 5.85
N THR A 321 -9.27 7.23 5.03
CA THR A 321 -8.75 6.71 3.76
C THR A 321 -9.68 7.15 2.62
N VAL A 322 -9.11 7.66 1.54
CA VAL A 322 -9.86 8.02 0.32
C VAL A 322 -9.15 7.43 -0.89
N ALA A 323 -9.91 6.96 -1.88
CA ALA A 323 -9.36 6.64 -3.18
C ALA A 323 -8.90 7.94 -3.85
N LEU A 324 -7.67 7.96 -4.33
CA LEU A 324 -7.13 9.11 -5.04
C LEU A 324 -7.07 8.86 -6.56
N PHE A 325 -6.67 7.65 -6.93
CA PHE A 325 -6.67 7.17 -8.30
C PHE A 325 -7.20 5.73 -8.29
N ASP A 326 -8.33 5.46 -8.91
CA ASP A 326 -8.92 4.13 -8.93
C ASP A 326 -9.20 3.63 -10.35
N THR A 327 -9.34 2.32 -10.49
CA THR A 327 -9.65 1.64 -11.75
C THR A 327 -10.87 2.26 -12.41
N GLY A 328 -10.74 2.66 -13.68
CA GLY A 328 -11.76 3.28 -14.51
C GLY A 328 -11.82 4.81 -14.40
N LEU A 329 -11.08 5.45 -13.48
CA LEU A 329 -10.94 6.91 -13.47
C LEU A 329 -10.30 7.35 -14.80
N ASN A 330 -10.88 8.35 -15.47
CA ASN A 330 -10.49 8.80 -16.81
C ASN A 330 -10.35 7.68 -17.86
N GLY A 331 -11.11 6.60 -17.71
CA GLY A 331 -11.11 5.46 -18.63
C GLY A 331 -9.91 4.51 -18.50
N SER A 332 -9.01 4.73 -17.55
CA SER A 332 -7.81 3.91 -17.38
C SER A 332 -8.10 2.55 -16.76
N ARG A 333 -7.32 1.56 -17.18
CA ARG A 333 -7.43 0.19 -16.67
C ARG A 333 -6.95 0.09 -15.23
N SER A 334 -5.86 0.81 -14.87
CA SER A 334 -5.27 0.77 -13.54
C SER A 334 -4.46 2.04 -13.26
N TYR A 335 -4.20 2.30 -11.99
CA TYR A 335 -3.23 3.28 -11.51
C TYR A 335 -2.29 2.59 -10.54
N ARG A 336 -0.98 2.82 -10.69
CA ARG A 336 0.04 2.24 -9.82
C ARG A 336 1.10 3.28 -9.47
N ILE A 337 2.06 2.86 -8.64
CA ILE A 337 3.31 3.57 -8.31
C ILE A 337 3.03 4.93 -7.67
N PRO A 338 2.78 4.95 -6.36
CA PRO A 338 2.48 6.17 -5.64
C PRO A 338 3.71 7.05 -5.47
N SER A 339 3.57 8.33 -5.77
CA SER A 339 4.50 9.38 -5.35
C SER A 339 3.71 10.54 -4.72
N ILE A 340 4.20 11.09 -3.60
CA ILE A 340 3.54 12.22 -2.94
C ILE A 340 4.57 13.13 -2.29
N ILE A 341 4.37 14.44 -2.44
CA ILE A 341 5.19 15.46 -1.81
C ILE A 341 4.33 16.61 -1.30
N ARG A 342 4.70 17.19 -0.17
CA ARG A 342 4.19 18.47 0.30
C ARG A 342 5.21 19.56 0.01
N LEU A 343 4.79 20.57 -0.74
CA LEU A 343 5.62 21.72 -1.09
C LEU A 343 5.69 22.73 0.07
N GLU A 344 6.72 23.56 0.06
CA GLU A 344 6.85 24.67 1.02
C GLU A 344 5.67 25.66 0.95
N SER A 345 5.03 25.81 -0.21
CA SER A 345 3.79 26.58 -0.38
C SER A 345 2.58 25.99 0.35
N GLY A 346 2.66 24.73 0.76
CA GLY A 346 1.58 23.96 1.38
C GLY A 346 0.78 23.10 0.38
N VAL A 347 1.03 23.21 -0.90
CA VAL A 347 0.39 22.35 -1.90
C VAL A 347 0.89 20.91 -1.74
N LEU A 348 -0.04 19.94 -1.76
CA LEU A 348 0.29 18.52 -1.93
C LEU A 348 0.21 18.17 -3.42
N ILE A 349 1.21 17.46 -3.92
CA ILE A 349 1.20 16.84 -5.25
C ILE A 349 1.29 15.33 -5.06
N ALA A 350 0.29 14.61 -5.57
CA ALA A 350 0.28 13.15 -5.65
C ALA A 350 0.42 12.72 -7.11
N GLY A 351 1.39 11.88 -7.41
CA GLY A 351 1.67 11.34 -8.74
C GLY A 351 1.35 9.86 -8.84
N ALA A 352 1.06 9.41 -10.06
CA ALA A 352 0.73 8.03 -10.38
C ALA A 352 1.06 7.67 -11.83
N ASP A 353 1.37 6.42 -12.07
CA ASP A 353 1.33 5.80 -13.39
C ASP A 353 -0.13 5.57 -13.80
N GLN A 354 -0.59 6.26 -14.83
CA GLN A 354 -1.87 5.99 -15.45
C GLN A 354 -1.72 4.88 -16.49
N ARG A 355 -2.05 3.65 -16.13
CA ARG A 355 -1.98 2.47 -17.02
C ARG A 355 -3.26 2.36 -17.84
N VAL A 356 -3.20 2.86 -19.07
CA VAL A 356 -4.40 3.10 -19.88
C VAL A 356 -5.02 1.79 -20.36
N SER A 357 -4.24 0.92 -20.98
CA SER A 357 -4.74 -0.25 -21.71
C SER A 357 -4.82 -1.52 -20.87
N ILE A 358 -3.75 -1.82 -20.13
CA ILE A 358 -3.61 -3.00 -19.27
C ILE A 358 -2.96 -2.58 -17.94
N ALA A 359 -3.04 -3.45 -16.94
CA ALA A 359 -2.48 -3.16 -15.62
C ALA A 359 -0.96 -3.41 -15.51
N ASN A 360 -0.33 -3.96 -16.53
CA ASN A 360 1.09 -4.35 -16.52
C ASN A 360 2.04 -3.15 -16.60
N ASP A 361 3.30 -3.40 -16.26
CA ASP A 361 4.42 -2.50 -16.51
C ASP A 361 4.71 -2.38 -18.02
N SER A 362 5.76 -1.60 -18.37
CA SER A 362 6.22 -1.45 -19.76
C SER A 362 6.63 -2.79 -20.40
N PRO A 363 6.34 -3.06 -21.68
CA PRO A 363 5.67 -2.16 -22.62
C PRO A 363 4.16 -2.06 -22.39
N ASN A 364 3.63 -0.85 -22.41
CA ASN A 364 2.22 -0.54 -22.23
C ASN A 364 2.03 0.97 -22.53
N ASP A 365 0.80 1.39 -22.78
CA ASP A 365 0.42 2.81 -22.80
C ASP A 365 0.28 3.29 -21.35
N ILE A 366 1.32 4.00 -20.86
CA ILE A 366 1.37 4.53 -19.50
C ILE A 366 1.72 6.02 -19.55
N ASN A 367 0.87 6.84 -18.93
CA ASN A 367 1.10 8.26 -18.76
C ASN A 367 1.49 8.58 -17.31
N PHE A 368 2.26 9.64 -17.11
CA PHE A 368 2.44 10.21 -15.78
C PHE A 368 1.36 11.25 -15.52
N VAL A 369 0.63 11.06 -14.43
CA VAL A 369 -0.45 11.94 -14.01
C VAL A 369 -0.28 12.38 -12.56
N ILE A 370 -0.84 13.55 -12.26
CA ILE A 370 -0.87 14.08 -10.89
C ILE A 370 -2.28 14.52 -10.49
N ARG A 371 -2.46 14.65 -9.17
CA ARG A 371 -3.51 15.46 -8.56
C ARG A 371 -2.89 16.39 -7.53
N ARG A 372 -3.48 17.58 -7.38
CA ARG A 372 -3.04 18.59 -6.42
C ARG A 372 -4.10 18.78 -5.34
N SER A 373 -3.65 19.05 -4.11
CA SER A 373 -4.52 19.47 -3.01
C SER A 373 -3.99 20.76 -2.40
N LEU A 374 -4.89 21.68 -2.10
CA LEU A 374 -4.60 22.99 -1.51
C LEU A 374 -5.02 23.08 -0.03
N ASP A 375 -5.46 21.96 0.55
CA ASP A 375 -6.06 21.88 1.88
C ASP A 375 -5.58 20.65 2.69
N ASP A 376 -4.28 20.32 2.55
CA ASP A 376 -3.60 19.20 3.20
C ASP A 376 -4.28 17.85 2.94
N GLY A 377 -4.72 17.61 1.69
CA GLY A 377 -5.24 16.33 1.22
C GLY A 377 -6.72 16.07 1.51
N ARG A 378 -7.47 17.08 1.97
CA ARG A 378 -8.91 16.91 2.21
C ARG A 378 -9.73 16.94 0.93
N THR A 379 -9.32 17.79 -0.03
CA THR A 379 -9.90 17.81 -1.37
C THR A 379 -8.80 17.81 -2.43
N TRP A 380 -9.12 17.31 -3.62
CA TRP A 380 -8.16 17.13 -4.69
C TRP A 380 -8.69 17.68 -6.01
N GLU A 381 -7.84 18.41 -6.72
CA GLU A 381 -8.13 18.86 -8.08
C GLU A 381 -8.29 17.66 -9.04
N PRO A 382 -8.91 17.85 -10.21
CA PRO A 382 -8.98 16.80 -11.23
C PRO A 382 -7.60 16.24 -11.62
N VAL A 383 -7.57 15.02 -12.15
CA VAL A 383 -6.34 14.42 -12.69
C VAL A 383 -5.78 15.27 -13.82
N GLN A 384 -4.50 15.61 -13.72
CA GLN A 384 -3.72 16.32 -14.73
C GLN A 384 -2.69 15.36 -15.35
N THR A 385 -2.67 15.23 -16.67
CA THR A 385 -1.60 14.52 -17.36
C THR A 385 -0.39 15.45 -17.47
N VAL A 386 0.76 15.00 -16.99
CA VAL A 386 2.03 15.73 -17.02
C VAL A 386 2.88 15.28 -18.22
N ILE A 387 3.04 13.97 -18.39
CA ILE A 387 3.80 13.39 -19.50
C ILE A 387 2.94 12.33 -20.19
N THR A 388 2.90 12.40 -21.49
CA THR A 388 2.27 11.41 -22.37
C THR A 388 3.05 11.28 -23.65
N TYR A 389 3.15 10.09 -24.20
CA TYR A 389 3.79 9.79 -25.47
C TYR A 389 2.78 9.21 -26.46
N PRO A 390 3.06 9.31 -27.79
CA PRO A 390 2.18 8.71 -28.78
C PRO A 390 2.20 7.18 -28.70
N GLY A 391 1.18 6.56 -29.26
CA GLY A 391 0.96 5.12 -29.26
C GLY A 391 -0.22 4.74 -28.40
N SER A 392 -0.62 3.48 -28.50
CA SER A 392 -1.77 2.94 -27.76
C SER A 392 -1.62 1.45 -27.52
N GLY A 393 -2.40 0.92 -26.59
CA GLY A 393 -2.46 -0.51 -26.33
C GLY A 393 -1.24 -1.07 -25.61
N PRO A 394 -1.09 -2.41 -25.57
CA PRO A 394 -0.04 -3.09 -24.81
C PRO A 394 1.39 -2.87 -25.32
N LEU A 395 1.54 -2.28 -26.51
CA LEU A 395 2.84 -1.94 -27.10
C LEU A 395 3.05 -0.41 -27.18
N GLY A 396 2.22 0.40 -26.49
CA GLY A 396 2.37 1.84 -26.40
C GLY A 396 3.67 2.24 -25.69
N ALA A 397 4.03 3.51 -25.79
CA ALA A 397 5.13 4.08 -25.03
C ALA A 397 4.70 4.29 -23.56
N SER A 398 5.65 4.25 -22.66
CA SER A 398 5.40 4.37 -21.23
C SER A 398 6.24 5.44 -20.58
N VAL A 399 5.68 6.12 -19.58
CA VAL A 399 6.42 6.79 -18.52
C VAL A 399 5.98 6.17 -17.19
N ILE A 400 6.95 5.74 -16.37
CA ILE A 400 6.70 4.88 -15.20
C ILE A 400 7.68 5.24 -14.07
N ASP A 401 7.31 4.92 -12.82
CA ASP A 401 8.19 4.99 -11.65
C ASP A 401 8.61 6.44 -11.28
N SER A 402 7.64 7.34 -11.10
CA SER A 402 7.91 8.74 -10.78
C SER A 402 8.53 8.94 -9.40
N VAL A 403 9.51 9.87 -9.33
CA VAL A 403 10.10 10.41 -8.10
C VAL A 403 9.91 11.92 -8.05
N LEU A 404 9.34 12.40 -6.94
CA LEU A 404 9.07 13.82 -6.70
C LEU A 404 10.07 14.42 -5.71
N VAL A 405 10.55 15.63 -6.02
CA VAL A 405 11.35 16.44 -5.09
C VAL A 405 11.11 17.93 -5.34
N GLN A 406 11.20 18.74 -4.29
CA GLN A 406 11.25 20.20 -4.42
C GLN A 406 12.65 20.70 -4.09
N ASP A 407 13.22 21.51 -4.98
CA ASP A 407 14.34 22.36 -4.61
C ASP A 407 13.84 23.50 -3.74
N LYS A 408 14.09 23.40 -2.44
CA LYS A 408 13.64 24.37 -1.43
C LYS A 408 14.31 25.74 -1.58
N ASN A 409 15.45 25.82 -2.30
CA ASN A 409 16.14 27.07 -2.54
C ASN A 409 15.42 27.94 -3.56
N THR A 410 14.80 27.32 -4.56
CA THR A 410 14.11 28.01 -5.67
C THR A 410 12.59 27.88 -5.61
N GLY A 411 12.08 26.87 -4.90
CA GLY A 411 10.67 26.48 -4.90
C GLY A 411 10.29 25.55 -6.06
N ARG A 412 11.21 25.31 -7.00
CA ARG A 412 10.97 24.47 -8.19
C ARG A 412 10.68 23.04 -7.80
N VAL A 413 9.66 22.46 -8.40
CA VAL A 413 9.35 21.03 -8.29
C VAL A 413 10.01 20.30 -9.45
N LEU A 414 10.68 19.18 -9.14
CA LEU A 414 11.28 18.30 -10.14
C LEU A 414 10.62 16.92 -10.03
N VAL A 415 10.35 16.31 -11.18
CA VAL A 415 9.95 14.92 -11.32
C VAL A 415 10.97 14.20 -12.18
N LEU A 416 11.61 13.16 -11.64
CA LEU A 416 12.41 12.24 -12.42
C LEU A 416 11.58 10.99 -12.66
N ILE A 417 11.62 10.42 -13.85
CA ILE A 417 10.75 9.33 -14.28
C ILE A 417 11.38 8.52 -15.41
N ASP A 418 11.05 7.24 -15.48
CA ASP A 418 11.54 6.36 -16.53
C ASP A 418 10.66 6.46 -17.77
N HIS A 419 11.27 6.61 -18.94
CA HIS A 419 10.61 6.53 -20.23
C HIS A 419 11.04 5.29 -21.00
N PHE A 420 10.06 4.51 -21.47
CA PHE A 420 10.25 3.40 -22.38
C PHE A 420 9.49 3.68 -23.69
N PRO A 421 10.17 3.65 -24.83
CA PRO A 421 9.49 3.75 -26.12
C PRO A 421 8.59 2.54 -26.37
N GLY A 422 7.72 2.63 -27.36
CA GLY A 422 6.76 1.61 -27.69
C GLY A 422 7.38 0.23 -27.91
N GLY A 423 6.77 -0.79 -27.31
CA GLY A 423 7.26 -2.17 -27.36
C GLY A 423 8.49 -2.47 -26.50
N ILE A 424 9.05 -1.45 -25.82
CA ILE A 424 10.24 -1.58 -24.97
C ILE A 424 9.82 -1.58 -23.50
N GLY A 425 10.44 -2.44 -22.72
CA GLY A 425 10.37 -2.51 -21.26
C GLY A 425 11.72 -2.88 -20.68
N GLN A 426 11.81 -2.99 -19.37
CA GLN A 426 13.05 -3.32 -18.67
C GLN A 426 13.79 -4.55 -19.22
N PRO A 427 13.11 -5.68 -19.59
CA PRO A 427 13.81 -6.88 -20.06
C PRO A 427 14.42 -6.77 -21.45
N ASN A 428 13.92 -5.90 -22.32
CA ASN A 428 14.30 -5.84 -23.74
C ASN A 428 14.84 -4.49 -24.21
N CYS A 429 15.04 -3.52 -23.33
CA CYS A 429 15.71 -2.27 -23.69
C CYS A 429 17.18 -2.53 -24.10
N CYS A 430 17.68 -1.75 -25.06
CA CYS A 430 19.06 -1.86 -25.50
C CYS A 430 20.04 -1.33 -24.45
N VAL A 431 21.25 -1.92 -24.45
CA VAL A 431 22.37 -1.47 -23.63
C VAL A 431 22.88 -0.12 -24.15
N GLY A 432 23.41 0.72 -23.27
CA GLY A 432 23.98 2.03 -23.63
C GLY A 432 23.07 3.20 -23.29
N THR A 433 23.61 4.39 -23.42
CA THR A 433 22.97 5.65 -23.05
C THR A 433 21.83 6.05 -24.01
N GLY A 434 21.84 5.55 -25.24
CA GLY A 434 20.96 5.98 -26.32
C GLY A 434 21.48 7.21 -27.06
N PHE A 435 22.72 7.66 -26.76
CA PHE A 435 23.40 8.79 -27.38
C PHE A 435 24.77 8.37 -27.88
N ASP A 436 25.26 9.02 -28.92
CA ASP A 436 26.65 8.88 -29.43
C ASP A 436 27.65 9.69 -28.57
N GLU A 437 28.95 9.53 -28.85
CA GLU A 437 30.03 10.26 -28.14
C GLU A 437 29.92 11.81 -28.24
N SER A 438 29.12 12.31 -29.19
CA SER A 438 28.86 13.74 -29.38
C SER A 438 27.57 14.21 -28.72
N GLY A 439 26.85 13.31 -28.00
CA GLY A 439 25.59 13.57 -27.33
C GLY A 439 24.36 13.62 -28.27
N ARG A 440 24.50 13.10 -29.51
CA ARG A 440 23.36 12.99 -30.45
C ARG A 440 22.60 11.70 -30.22
N GLN A 441 21.26 11.78 -30.27
CA GLN A 441 20.39 10.60 -30.01
C GLN A 441 20.53 9.55 -31.12
N ILE A 442 20.66 8.30 -30.72
CA ILE A 442 20.74 7.14 -31.63
C ILE A 442 19.32 6.67 -31.96
N LEU A 443 19.00 6.57 -33.24
CA LEU A 443 17.77 6.04 -33.77
C LEU A 443 18.03 4.71 -34.47
N THR A 444 17.02 3.86 -34.58
CA THR A 444 17.14 2.54 -35.18
C THR A 444 15.95 2.31 -36.13
N ASP A 445 16.19 1.73 -37.32
CA ASP A 445 15.14 1.28 -38.22
C ASP A 445 14.73 -0.20 -37.96
N GLU A 446 13.81 -0.74 -38.77
CA GLU A 446 13.30 -2.13 -38.65
C GLU A 446 14.36 -3.22 -38.90
N ASP A 447 15.43 -2.87 -39.64
CA ASP A 447 16.55 -3.76 -39.96
C ASP A 447 17.72 -3.64 -38.95
N ASP A 448 17.53 -2.95 -37.82
CA ASP A 448 18.54 -2.63 -36.80
C ASP A 448 19.70 -1.76 -37.31
N ASN A 449 19.53 -1.00 -38.40
CA ASN A 449 20.51 0.00 -38.79
C ASN A 449 20.40 1.22 -37.87
N HIS A 450 21.56 1.77 -37.48
CA HIS A 450 21.63 2.91 -36.59
C HIS A 450 21.78 4.20 -37.35
N TYR A 451 21.13 5.24 -36.87
CA TYR A 451 21.12 6.60 -37.37
C TYR A 451 21.40 7.56 -36.19
N VAL A 452 21.77 8.79 -36.47
CA VAL A 452 21.95 9.84 -35.45
C VAL A 452 21.07 11.03 -35.76
N LEU A 453 20.42 11.54 -34.71
CA LEU A 453 19.57 12.72 -34.76
C LEU A 453 20.40 13.98 -34.45
N ASN A 454 20.45 14.91 -35.38
CA ASN A 454 21.10 16.19 -35.18
C ASN A 454 20.19 17.20 -34.48
N GLY A 455 20.76 18.23 -33.84
CA GLY A 455 19.99 19.24 -33.09
C GLY A 455 19.06 20.12 -33.93
N ASP A 456 19.16 20.07 -35.29
CA ASP A 456 18.24 20.73 -36.20
C ASP A 456 17.11 19.80 -36.70
N GLY A 457 17.03 18.57 -36.17
CA GLY A 457 16.06 17.56 -36.56
C GLY A 457 16.44 16.72 -37.78
N SER A 458 17.55 17.00 -38.44
CA SER A 458 18.05 16.18 -39.58
C SER A 458 18.60 14.84 -39.05
N VAL A 459 18.47 13.81 -39.86
CA VAL A 459 18.92 12.44 -39.53
C VAL A 459 20.04 12.04 -40.48
N GLU A 460 21.14 11.55 -39.92
CA GLU A 460 22.29 11.02 -40.65
C GLU A 460 22.51 9.56 -40.31
N THR A 461 23.14 8.83 -41.26
CA THR A 461 23.69 7.51 -40.95
C THR A 461 24.90 7.61 -40.03
N THR A 462 25.30 6.55 -39.34
CA THR A 462 26.45 6.56 -38.41
C THR A 462 27.79 6.88 -39.09
N ASP A 463 27.91 6.71 -40.42
CA ASP A 463 29.07 7.12 -41.23
C ASP A 463 28.98 8.56 -41.74
N GLY A 464 27.94 9.31 -41.36
CA GLY A 464 27.78 10.76 -41.65
C GLY A 464 27.11 11.08 -43.00
N ALA A 465 26.46 10.09 -43.64
CA ALA A 465 25.68 10.36 -44.85
C ALA A 465 24.29 10.92 -44.49
N SER A 466 23.91 12.04 -45.15
CA SER A 466 22.59 12.65 -44.97
C SER A 466 21.49 11.76 -45.51
N THR A 467 20.34 11.74 -44.84
CA THR A 467 19.13 11.04 -45.25
C THR A 467 18.02 12.00 -45.66
N ASP A 468 16.89 11.47 -46.11
CA ASP A 468 15.64 12.19 -46.38
C ASP A 468 14.69 12.21 -45.16
N LEU A 469 15.20 11.80 -43.99
CA LEU A 469 14.46 11.73 -42.75
C LEU A 469 14.66 12.98 -41.90
N ILE A 470 13.57 13.46 -41.29
CA ILE A 470 13.59 14.59 -40.36
C ILE A 470 12.73 14.21 -39.16
N VAL A 471 13.21 14.54 -37.98
CA VAL A 471 12.48 14.35 -36.69
C VAL A 471 12.23 15.71 -36.06
N ASP A 472 10.97 16.00 -35.73
CA ASP A 472 10.62 17.23 -35.03
C ASP A 472 10.83 17.15 -33.50
N GLU A 473 10.64 18.28 -32.81
CA GLU A 473 10.78 18.38 -31.33
C GLU A 473 9.84 17.44 -30.55
N ARG A 474 8.79 16.90 -31.18
CA ARG A 474 7.85 15.96 -30.60
C ARG A 474 8.16 14.51 -30.98
N GLY A 475 9.27 14.28 -31.65
CA GLY A 475 9.68 12.96 -32.12
C GLY A 475 8.95 12.49 -33.38
N ASN A 476 8.12 13.31 -34.04
CA ASN A 476 7.45 12.91 -35.28
C ASN A 476 8.46 12.82 -36.43
N VAL A 477 8.44 11.69 -37.12
CA VAL A 477 9.33 11.38 -38.23
C VAL A 477 8.63 11.73 -39.54
N THR A 478 9.36 12.42 -40.44
CA THR A 478 8.95 12.60 -41.84
C THR A 478 10.01 12.02 -42.77
N LYS A 479 9.56 11.39 -43.87
CA LYS A 479 10.40 10.90 -44.96
C LYS A 479 9.94 11.53 -46.26
N ASP A 480 10.83 12.15 -47.01
CA ASP A 480 10.48 12.93 -48.23
C ASP A 480 9.32 13.94 -47.96
N GLY A 481 9.25 14.50 -46.77
CA GLY A 481 8.20 15.44 -46.35
C GLY A 481 6.82 14.81 -46.10
N GLN A 482 6.72 13.49 -46.03
CA GLN A 482 5.49 12.76 -45.67
C GLN A 482 5.63 12.19 -44.26
N PRO A 483 4.53 12.12 -43.45
CA PRO A 483 4.56 11.48 -42.15
C PRO A 483 5.05 10.03 -42.24
N ALA A 484 5.95 9.63 -41.36
CA ALA A 484 6.60 8.32 -41.33
C ALA A 484 6.72 7.73 -39.91
N GLY A 485 5.88 8.17 -38.98
CA GLY A 485 5.82 7.67 -37.60
C GLY A 485 6.30 8.65 -36.55
N ASN A 486 6.71 8.11 -35.41
CA ASN A 486 7.30 8.85 -34.31
C ASN A 486 8.37 7.97 -33.64
N ILE A 487 9.47 8.56 -33.21
CA ILE A 487 10.61 7.82 -32.65
C ILE A 487 10.28 7.06 -31.33
N HIS A 488 9.18 7.41 -30.67
CA HIS A 488 8.73 6.76 -29.44
C HIS A 488 7.73 5.63 -29.71
N LEU A 489 7.35 5.34 -30.93
CA LEU A 489 6.49 4.21 -31.33
C LEU A 489 7.31 2.93 -31.55
N ALA A 490 6.63 1.78 -31.55
CA ALA A 490 7.24 0.51 -31.90
C ALA A 490 7.31 0.31 -33.43
N HIS A 491 8.29 -0.46 -33.92
CA HIS A 491 8.31 -0.93 -35.28
C HIS A 491 7.18 -1.91 -35.56
N GLY A 492 6.60 -1.85 -36.78
CA GLY A 492 5.67 -2.86 -37.28
C GLY A 492 4.32 -2.97 -36.55
N VAL A 493 3.90 -1.93 -35.82
CA VAL A 493 2.64 -1.89 -35.08
C VAL A 493 1.63 -1.00 -35.80
N ASP A 494 0.66 -1.61 -36.48
CA ASP A 494 -0.43 -0.88 -37.16
C ASP A 494 -1.53 -0.48 -36.14
N PRO A 495 -2.01 0.77 -36.13
CA PRO A 495 -1.72 1.89 -37.05
C PRO A 495 -0.52 2.75 -36.67
N ASP A 496 0.19 2.45 -35.61
CA ASP A 496 1.21 3.31 -34.97
C ASP A 496 2.63 2.93 -35.46
N GLU A 497 2.80 2.54 -36.74
CA GLU A 497 4.09 2.16 -37.31
C GLU A 497 5.03 3.35 -37.43
N SER A 498 6.33 3.15 -37.13
CA SER A 498 7.37 4.14 -37.30
C SER A 498 8.59 3.58 -38.03
N VAL A 499 9.15 4.37 -38.97
CA VAL A 499 10.36 3.98 -39.71
C VAL A 499 11.64 4.14 -38.89
N LEU A 500 11.63 4.97 -37.85
CA LEU A 500 12.73 5.14 -36.89
C LEU A 500 12.17 5.12 -35.47
N THR A 501 12.90 4.45 -34.58
CA THR A 501 12.56 4.39 -33.16
C THR A 501 13.81 4.53 -32.30
N VAL A 502 13.63 4.95 -31.03
CA VAL A 502 14.62 4.78 -29.97
C VAL A 502 14.39 3.43 -29.28
N ARG A 503 15.44 2.80 -28.73
CA ARG A 503 15.35 1.41 -28.26
C ARG A 503 15.94 1.16 -26.87
N THR A 504 16.37 2.17 -26.17
CA THR A 504 16.79 2.07 -24.76
C THR A 504 15.75 2.68 -23.83
N CYS A 505 15.91 2.51 -22.53
CA CYS A 505 15.16 3.28 -21.54
C CYS A 505 15.86 4.60 -21.25
N TYR A 506 15.08 5.63 -20.94
CA TYR A 506 15.57 6.96 -20.63
C TYR A 506 15.14 7.39 -19.24
N LEU A 507 16.05 7.93 -18.45
CA LEU A 507 15.71 8.71 -17.27
C LEU A 507 15.38 10.13 -17.73
N GLN A 508 14.15 10.55 -17.52
CA GLN A 508 13.68 11.86 -17.91
C GLN A 508 13.37 12.74 -16.70
N MET A 509 13.43 14.05 -16.89
CA MET A 509 13.05 15.02 -15.89
C MET A 509 12.09 16.05 -16.48
N VAL A 510 11.04 16.42 -15.72
CA VAL A 510 10.20 17.59 -15.95
C VAL A 510 10.21 18.47 -14.71
N THR A 511 9.98 19.78 -14.91
CA THR A 511 10.00 20.75 -13.81
C THR A 511 8.76 21.64 -13.82
N SER A 512 8.40 22.14 -12.63
CA SER A 512 7.34 23.14 -12.45
C SER A 512 7.81 24.26 -11.53
N ASP A 513 7.56 25.50 -11.92
CA ASP A 513 7.88 26.71 -11.15
C ASP A 513 6.61 27.34 -10.53
N ASP A 514 5.46 26.66 -10.62
CA ASP A 514 4.13 27.16 -10.20
C ASP A 514 3.32 26.12 -9.43
N ASP A 515 4.01 25.39 -8.54
CA ASP A 515 3.41 24.37 -7.66
C ASP A 515 2.66 23.24 -8.42
N GLY A 516 3.15 22.88 -9.60
CA GLY A 516 2.61 21.78 -10.40
C GLY A 516 1.40 22.16 -11.27
N LEU A 517 1.10 23.48 -11.47
CA LEU A 517 0.07 23.91 -12.41
C LEU A 517 0.48 23.70 -13.86
N THR A 518 1.73 24.04 -14.18
CA THR A 518 2.31 23.80 -15.50
C THR A 518 3.67 23.12 -15.39
N TRP A 519 4.06 22.39 -16.44
CA TRP A 519 5.28 21.59 -16.47
C TRP A 519 6.08 21.88 -17.74
N SER A 520 7.41 21.74 -17.62
CA SER A 520 8.31 21.80 -18.76
C SER A 520 8.12 20.58 -19.68
N ASP A 521 8.66 20.65 -20.89
CA ASP A 521 8.88 19.46 -21.71
C ASP A 521 9.89 18.53 -21.02
N PRO A 522 9.82 17.18 -21.24
CA PRO A 522 10.78 16.23 -20.70
C PRO A 522 12.21 16.45 -21.20
N ILE A 523 13.19 16.32 -20.31
CA ILE A 523 14.62 16.38 -20.59
C ILE A 523 15.23 15.01 -20.29
N ASP A 524 15.98 14.44 -21.25
CA ASP A 524 16.69 13.17 -21.04
C ASP A 524 18.00 13.40 -20.27
N LEU A 525 18.20 12.59 -19.23
CA LEU A 525 19.37 12.67 -18.36
C LEU A 525 20.42 11.56 -18.62
N ASN A 526 20.13 10.60 -19.51
CA ASN A 526 21.00 9.45 -19.74
C ASN A 526 22.45 9.82 -20.05
N SER A 527 22.66 10.86 -20.88
CA SER A 527 24.02 11.33 -21.24
C SER A 527 24.82 11.83 -20.04
N GLN A 528 24.17 12.16 -18.92
CA GLN A 528 24.83 12.63 -17.70
C GLN A 528 25.07 11.50 -16.70
N VAL A 529 24.16 10.52 -16.61
CA VAL A 529 24.13 9.57 -15.47
C VAL A 529 24.16 8.10 -15.86
N LYS A 530 23.63 7.69 -17.03
CA LYS A 530 23.63 6.30 -17.47
C LYS A 530 25.00 5.91 -18.06
N GLN A 531 25.51 4.74 -17.69
CA GLN A 531 26.79 4.22 -18.22
C GLN A 531 26.54 3.33 -19.45
N GLU A 532 27.54 3.27 -20.37
CA GLU A 532 27.43 2.52 -21.63
C GLU A 532 27.20 1.00 -21.45
N TRP A 533 27.57 0.44 -20.33
CA TRP A 533 27.37 -0.97 -20.01
C TRP A 533 25.99 -1.28 -19.41
N MET A 534 25.23 -0.26 -19.04
CA MET A 534 23.91 -0.43 -18.42
C MET A 534 22.85 -0.73 -19.47
N ARG A 535 22.04 -1.76 -19.22
CA ARG A 535 20.84 -2.04 -20.00
C ARG A 535 19.69 -1.17 -19.52
N PHE A 536 19.14 -1.49 -18.35
CA PHE A 536 18.15 -0.67 -17.67
C PHE A 536 18.85 0.28 -16.71
N PHE A 537 18.31 1.49 -16.64
CA PHE A 537 18.64 2.52 -15.66
C PHE A 537 17.40 3.35 -15.39
N GLY A 538 16.93 3.40 -14.16
CA GLY A 538 15.70 4.09 -13.82
C GLY A 538 15.62 4.48 -12.36
N THR A 539 14.55 5.17 -12.01
CA THR A 539 14.26 5.66 -10.66
C THR A 539 13.81 4.55 -9.72
N SER A 540 14.10 4.72 -8.44
CA SER A 540 13.38 4.03 -7.37
C SER A 540 12.18 4.90 -7.00
N PRO A 541 10.93 4.47 -7.30
CA PRO A 541 9.77 5.36 -7.27
C PRO A 541 9.42 5.87 -5.87
N GLY A 542 8.76 7.03 -5.83
CA GLY A 542 8.26 7.65 -4.60
C GLY A 542 8.74 9.08 -4.42
N ASN A 543 9.61 9.34 -3.44
CA ASN A 543 10.16 10.65 -3.15
C ASN A 543 11.70 10.64 -3.11
N ALA A 544 12.29 11.77 -3.48
CA ALA A 544 13.69 12.06 -3.28
C ALA A 544 13.87 13.05 -2.12
N ILE A 545 15.11 13.40 -1.80
CA ILE A 545 15.43 14.32 -0.72
C ILE A 545 16.32 15.46 -1.18
N GLN A 546 16.21 16.62 -0.53
CA GLN A 546 17.21 17.67 -0.56
C GLN A 546 17.88 17.73 0.81
N LEU A 547 19.19 17.60 0.84
CA LEU A 547 19.98 17.63 2.07
C LEU A 547 19.87 18.99 2.75
N SER A 548 19.70 18.99 4.05
CA SER A 548 19.54 20.18 4.87
C SER A 548 20.75 20.46 5.76
N ARG A 549 21.67 19.51 5.91
CA ARG A 549 22.77 19.52 6.87
C ARG A 549 24.13 19.26 6.19
N GLY A 550 25.19 19.60 6.93
CA GLY A 550 26.57 19.28 6.52
C GLY A 550 27.06 20.05 5.31
N ASP A 551 28.16 19.57 4.72
CA ASP A 551 28.88 20.22 3.60
C ASP A 551 28.13 20.14 2.28
N HIS A 552 27.17 19.20 2.16
CA HIS A 552 26.33 19.00 0.97
C HIS A 552 24.91 19.58 1.13
N SER A 553 24.69 20.50 2.09
CA SER A 553 23.41 21.16 2.27
C SER A 553 22.95 21.85 0.99
N GLY A 554 21.73 21.55 0.53
CA GLY A 554 21.17 22.01 -0.74
C GLY A 554 21.26 20.99 -1.88
N ARG A 555 22.08 19.94 -1.76
CA ARG A 555 22.17 18.84 -2.73
C ARG A 555 20.83 18.10 -2.83
N ILE A 556 20.37 17.89 -4.04
CA ILE A 556 19.22 17.04 -4.34
C ILE A 556 19.74 15.61 -4.61
N LEU A 557 19.15 14.61 -3.94
CA LEU A 557 19.48 13.20 -4.12
C LEU A 557 18.24 12.43 -4.57
N VAL A 558 18.36 11.69 -5.67
CA VAL A 558 17.30 10.83 -6.22
C VAL A 558 17.77 9.38 -6.24
N PRO A 559 17.05 8.46 -5.62
CA PRO A 559 17.42 7.05 -5.65
C PRO A 559 17.13 6.44 -7.03
N VAL A 560 18.07 5.66 -7.54
CA VAL A 560 18.01 4.98 -8.84
C VAL A 560 18.44 3.53 -8.70
N TYR A 561 18.01 2.68 -9.64
CA TYR A 561 18.50 1.31 -9.76
C TYR A 561 18.70 0.93 -11.22
N TYR A 562 19.57 -0.04 -11.44
CA TYR A 562 20.01 -0.40 -12.78
C TYR A 562 20.52 -1.84 -12.84
N ASN A 563 20.65 -2.35 -14.06
CA ASN A 563 21.27 -3.63 -14.32
C ASN A 563 22.32 -3.53 -15.44
N HIS A 564 23.17 -4.57 -15.51
CA HIS A 564 24.18 -4.68 -16.56
C HIS A 564 23.59 -5.32 -17.83
N GLU A 565 24.42 -5.49 -18.85
CA GLU A 565 24.04 -5.99 -20.18
C GLU A 565 23.29 -7.34 -20.21
N GLU A 566 23.55 -8.23 -19.24
CA GLU A 566 22.83 -9.51 -19.13
C GLU A 566 21.45 -9.36 -18.51
N GLY A 567 21.17 -8.28 -17.77
CA GLY A 567 19.86 -7.90 -17.26
C GLY A 567 19.27 -8.77 -16.16
N VAL A 568 20.09 -9.56 -15.45
CA VAL A 568 19.61 -10.56 -14.46
C VAL A 568 19.77 -10.13 -13.01
N THR A 569 20.74 -9.26 -12.70
CA THR A 569 21.02 -8.76 -11.35
C THR A 569 20.97 -7.25 -11.33
N PHE A 570 20.63 -6.69 -10.18
CA PHE A 570 20.42 -5.25 -10.02
C PHE A 570 21.34 -4.63 -8.98
N SER A 571 21.66 -3.37 -9.18
CA SER A 571 22.31 -2.50 -8.21
C SER A 571 21.58 -1.18 -8.11
N CYS A 572 21.56 -0.58 -6.95
CA CYS A 572 21.04 0.76 -6.74
C CYS A 572 22.17 1.77 -6.49
N ALA A 573 21.84 3.05 -6.64
CA ALA A 573 22.71 4.19 -6.33
C ALA A 573 21.86 5.43 -6.07
N ALA A 574 22.51 6.57 -5.86
CA ALA A 574 21.87 7.87 -5.91
C ALA A 574 22.42 8.67 -7.10
N VAL A 575 21.54 9.36 -7.83
CA VAL A 575 21.97 10.48 -8.68
C VAL A 575 21.80 11.76 -7.88
N HIS A 576 22.73 12.71 -8.04
CA HIS A 576 22.69 13.96 -7.28
C HIS A 576 22.91 15.20 -8.16
N SER A 577 22.36 16.31 -7.68
CA SER A 577 22.54 17.64 -8.28
C SER A 577 22.85 18.65 -7.18
N ASP A 578 23.90 19.46 -7.40
CA ASP A 578 24.31 20.56 -6.52
C ASP A 578 23.85 21.93 -7.04
N ASP A 579 23.16 21.98 -8.17
CA ASP A 579 22.79 23.21 -8.87
C ASP A 579 21.27 23.34 -9.17
N GLY A 580 20.45 22.66 -8.35
CA GLY A 580 18.99 22.73 -8.47
C GLY A 580 18.45 21.97 -9.68
N GLY A 581 19.09 20.87 -10.08
CA GLY A 581 18.65 19.98 -11.14
C GLY A 581 19.13 20.36 -12.54
N GLN A 582 20.12 21.27 -12.68
CA GLN A 582 20.67 21.65 -14.00
C GLN A 582 21.68 20.59 -14.48
N THR A 583 22.53 20.08 -13.59
CA THR A 583 23.45 18.97 -13.86
C THR A 583 23.30 17.84 -12.85
N TRP A 584 23.52 16.62 -13.33
CA TRP A 584 23.33 15.41 -12.55
C TRP A 584 24.56 14.51 -12.61
N HIS A 585 24.86 13.86 -11.49
CA HIS A 585 25.97 12.93 -11.36
C HIS A 585 25.51 11.63 -10.72
N LEU A 586 26.03 10.50 -11.17
CA LEU A 586 25.78 9.19 -10.59
C LEU A 586 26.83 8.90 -9.50
N GLY A 587 26.38 8.64 -8.27
CA GLY A 587 27.22 8.13 -7.19
C GLY A 587 27.58 6.64 -7.35
N GLU A 588 28.46 6.14 -6.49
CA GLU A 588 28.77 4.72 -6.43
C GLU A 588 27.57 3.90 -5.92
N SER A 589 27.57 2.61 -6.21
CA SER A 589 26.60 1.67 -5.66
C SER A 589 27.06 1.13 -4.31
N PRO A 590 26.16 0.83 -3.35
CA PRO A 590 26.49 0.02 -2.18
C PRO A 590 27.04 -1.37 -2.52
N ASN A 591 26.90 -1.83 -3.76
CA ASN A 591 27.54 -3.06 -4.27
C ASN A 591 29.00 -2.87 -4.70
N ASP A 592 29.48 -1.63 -4.88
CA ASP A 592 30.83 -1.40 -5.37
C ASP A 592 31.86 -1.61 -4.23
N GLY A 593 32.71 -2.62 -4.38
CA GLY A 593 33.66 -3.05 -3.34
C GLY A 593 33.07 -3.90 -2.21
N ARG A 594 31.78 -4.28 -2.29
CA ARG A 594 31.12 -5.12 -1.27
C ARG A 594 31.66 -6.53 -1.25
N ASP A 595 31.88 -7.07 -0.05
CA ASP A 595 32.13 -8.52 0.13
C ASP A 595 30.78 -9.27 0.10
N LEU A 596 30.63 -10.18 -0.84
CA LEU A 596 29.49 -11.08 -0.96
C LEU A 596 30.00 -12.52 -0.82
N TYR A 597 29.84 -13.08 0.37
CA TYR A 597 30.30 -14.45 0.70
C TYR A 597 31.81 -14.73 0.38
N GLY A 598 32.67 -13.77 0.69
CA GLY A 598 34.11 -13.88 0.46
C GLY A 598 34.57 -13.50 -0.95
N THR A 599 33.70 -12.92 -1.74
CA THR A 599 33.99 -12.38 -3.08
C THR A 599 33.70 -10.90 -3.09
N THR A 600 34.67 -10.07 -3.44
CA THR A 600 34.43 -8.64 -3.68
C THR A 600 33.66 -8.48 -4.99
N VAL A 601 32.52 -7.80 -4.94
CA VAL A 601 31.69 -7.55 -6.10
C VAL A 601 31.68 -6.05 -6.46
N HIS A 602 31.33 -5.77 -7.70
CA HIS A 602 31.03 -4.43 -8.19
C HIS A 602 29.73 -4.47 -8.99
N SER A 603 28.99 -3.38 -9.00
CA SER A 603 27.69 -3.26 -9.67
C SER A 603 27.70 -3.71 -11.13
N ARG A 604 28.78 -3.38 -11.85
CA ARG A 604 28.98 -3.78 -13.25
C ARG A 604 29.12 -5.30 -13.45
N ASP A 605 29.75 -5.98 -12.48
CA ASP A 605 30.14 -7.39 -12.62
C ASP A 605 29.32 -8.33 -11.74
N LEU A 606 28.29 -7.81 -11.05
CA LEU A 606 27.43 -8.60 -10.19
C LEU A 606 26.65 -9.64 -11.02
N ARG A 607 26.75 -10.92 -10.60
CA ARG A 607 26.06 -12.04 -11.26
C ARG A 607 25.28 -12.92 -10.28
N ASP A 608 25.38 -12.64 -8.99
CA ASP A 608 24.69 -13.39 -7.93
C ASP A 608 23.48 -12.60 -7.45
N ASP A 609 22.26 -13.12 -7.67
CA ASP A 609 21.00 -12.50 -7.29
C ASP A 609 20.91 -12.20 -5.80
N ARG A 610 21.62 -12.96 -4.96
CA ARG A 610 21.68 -12.68 -3.52
C ARG A 610 22.37 -11.34 -3.19
N GLY A 611 23.13 -10.79 -4.13
CA GLY A 611 23.71 -9.46 -4.05
C GLY A 611 22.84 -8.36 -4.65
N SER A 612 21.77 -8.71 -5.36
CA SER A 612 20.89 -7.72 -6.01
C SER A 612 20.29 -6.73 -5.01
N LEU A 613 20.44 -5.44 -5.34
CA LEU A 613 19.85 -4.30 -4.65
C LEU A 613 18.99 -3.55 -5.67
N HIS A 614 17.71 -3.45 -5.39
CA HIS A 614 16.71 -2.90 -6.32
C HIS A 614 16.26 -1.49 -5.89
N GLU A 615 14.97 -1.22 -6.05
CA GLU A 615 14.34 0.02 -5.61
C GLU A 615 14.74 0.36 -4.17
N SER A 616 15.00 1.62 -3.93
CA SER A 616 15.52 2.09 -2.66
C SER A 616 14.90 3.43 -2.28
N VAL A 617 15.04 3.81 -1.02
CA VAL A 617 14.63 5.12 -0.51
C VAL A 617 15.77 5.73 0.28
N LEU A 618 15.92 7.05 0.13
CA LEU A 618 16.94 7.84 0.83
C LEU A 618 16.29 8.65 1.95
N VAL A 619 16.99 8.78 3.08
CA VAL A 619 16.59 9.67 4.16
C VAL A 619 17.81 10.29 4.83
N GLU A 620 17.76 11.60 5.12
CA GLU A 620 18.82 12.30 5.85
C GLU A 620 18.67 12.05 7.36
N GLY A 621 19.70 11.48 7.99
CA GLY A 621 19.78 11.25 9.43
C GLY A 621 19.99 12.53 10.23
N GLN A 622 19.92 12.42 11.57
CA GLN A 622 20.04 13.55 12.47
C GLN A 622 21.47 14.16 12.46
N ASP A 623 22.47 13.35 12.15
CA ASP A 623 23.88 13.76 11.99
C ASP A 623 24.24 14.28 10.59
N GLY A 624 23.28 14.26 9.64
CA GLY A 624 23.46 14.65 8.26
C GLY A 624 23.99 13.54 7.35
N ALA A 625 24.19 12.32 7.87
CA ALA A 625 24.45 11.17 7.03
C ALA A 625 23.22 10.78 6.19
N VAL A 626 23.44 10.19 5.03
CA VAL A 626 22.35 9.69 4.17
C VAL A 626 22.19 8.20 4.39
N HIS A 627 21.00 7.79 4.80
CA HIS A 627 20.62 6.38 4.93
C HIS A 627 19.90 5.93 3.67
N VAL A 628 20.24 4.75 3.15
CA VAL A 628 19.53 4.10 2.04
C VAL A 628 18.95 2.78 2.52
N PHE A 629 17.63 2.61 2.36
CA PHE A 629 16.92 1.33 2.58
C PHE A 629 16.56 0.73 1.23
N MET A 630 16.89 -0.56 1.04
CA MET A 630 16.93 -1.17 -0.28
C MET A 630 16.13 -2.48 -0.32
N ARG A 631 15.23 -2.58 -1.30
CA ARG A 631 14.61 -3.82 -1.74
C ARG A 631 15.69 -4.76 -2.26
N ASN A 632 15.62 -6.05 -1.91
CA ASN A 632 16.64 -7.00 -2.28
C ASN A 632 16.11 -8.43 -2.41
N GLN A 633 16.96 -9.34 -2.90
CA GLN A 633 16.66 -10.79 -3.02
C GLN A 633 17.52 -11.66 -2.07
N HIS A 634 18.12 -11.05 -1.07
CA HIS A 634 18.93 -11.78 -0.12
C HIS A 634 18.10 -12.76 0.72
N PRO A 635 18.57 -14.00 0.95
CA PRO A 635 17.79 -15.03 1.65
C PRO A 635 17.54 -14.75 3.14
N SER A 636 18.09 -13.66 3.72
CA SER A 636 17.75 -13.25 5.08
C SER A 636 16.28 -12.86 5.23
N GLY A 637 15.63 -12.37 4.15
CA GLY A 637 14.26 -11.84 4.22
C GLY A 637 14.16 -10.51 4.98
N HIS A 638 15.25 -9.74 5.03
CA HIS A 638 15.33 -8.44 5.71
C HIS A 638 15.71 -7.32 4.72
N VAL A 639 15.21 -6.11 4.97
CA VAL A 639 15.55 -4.92 4.20
C VAL A 639 17.05 -4.64 4.31
N ALA A 640 17.71 -4.40 3.19
CA ALA A 640 19.10 -4.00 3.15
C ALA A 640 19.24 -2.51 3.45
N HIS A 641 20.32 -2.12 4.14
CA HIS A 641 20.59 -0.76 4.57
C HIS A 641 22.07 -0.43 4.40
N ALA A 642 22.38 0.78 4.02
CA ALA A 642 23.74 1.32 4.03
C ALA A 642 23.70 2.83 4.36
N VAL A 643 24.85 3.38 4.75
CA VAL A 643 24.98 4.79 5.15
C VAL A 643 26.08 5.47 4.35
N SER A 644 25.81 6.66 3.86
CA SER A 644 26.77 7.55 3.21
C SER A 644 27.08 8.75 4.11
N ALA A 645 28.37 9.03 4.30
CA ALA A 645 28.84 10.18 5.03
C ALA A 645 29.23 11.38 4.13
N ASP A 646 29.16 11.20 2.82
CA ASP A 646 29.60 12.15 1.80
C ASP A 646 28.47 12.61 0.85
N GLY A 647 27.23 12.59 1.37
CA GLY A 647 26.09 13.08 0.62
C GLY A 647 25.69 12.20 -0.58
N GLY A 648 25.82 10.88 -0.45
CA GLY A 648 25.33 9.91 -1.43
C GLY A 648 26.34 9.56 -2.53
N GLU A 649 27.61 10.01 -2.42
CA GLU A 649 28.67 9.69 -3.39
C GLU A 649 29.21 8.29 -3.21
N THR A 650 29.48 7.89 -1.94
CA THR A 650 29.94 6.54 -1.57
C THR A 650 29.17 5.99 -0.39
N TRP A 651 29.23 4.67 -0.19
CA TRP A 651 28.44 3.97 0.80
C TRP A 651 29.30 3.10 1.71
N GLY A 652 28.90 3.04 2.98
CA GLY A 652 29.40 2.07 3.94
C GLY A 652 28.91 0.63 3.66
N PRO A 653 29.24 -0.31 4.54
CA PRO A 653 28.82 -1.71 4.38
C PRO A 653 27.32 -1.87 4.29
N VAL A 654 26.87 -2.82 3.46
CA VAL A 654 25.47 -3.22 3.39
C VAL A 654 25.16 -4.14 4.57
N GLU A 655 24.19 -3.74 5.38
CA GLU A 655 23.66 -4.49 6.52
C GLU A 655 22.20 -4.88 6.27
N PHE A 656 21.72 -5.91 6.96
CA PHE A 656 20.32 -6.34 6.89
C PHE A 656 19.63 -6.04 8.21
N VAL A 657 18.52 -5.31 8.18
CA VAL A 657 17.83 -4.81 9.37
C VAL A 657 16.84 -5.86 9.86
N ASP A 658 17.18 -6.61 10.91
CA ASP A 658 16.36 -7.71 11.44
C ASP A 658 14.90 -7.35 11.75
N GLN A 659 14.63 -6.08 12.10
CA GLN A 659 13.29 -5.59 12.42
C GLN A 659 12.47 -5.18 11.17
N LEU A 660 13.05 -5.16 9.97
CA LEU A 660 12.41 -4.78 8.73
C LEU A 660 12.31 -5.98 7.78
N THR A 661 11.11 -6.54 7.68
CA THR A 661 10.85 -7.68 6.78
C THR A 661 10.90 -7.25 5.31
N GLU A 662 11.58 -8.03 4.47
CA GLU A 662 11.66 -7.86 3.03
C GLU A 662 10.88 -8.97 2.31
N ILE A 663 9.98 -8.57 1.41
CA ILE A 663 9.16 -9.49 0.60
C ILE A 663 9.22 -9.16 -0.90
N PHE A 664 10.27 -8.50 -1.31
CA PHE A 664 10.44 -7.99 -2.68
C PHE A 664 9.40 -6.92 -3.05
N SER A 665 9.27 -5.90 -2.16
CA SER A 665 8.42 -4.73 -2.37
C SER A 665 9.19 -3.44 -2.11
N GLN A 666 8.82 -2.36 -2.81
CA GLN A 666 9.45 -1.04 -2.67
C GLN A 666 9.34 -0.54 -1.22
N PRO A 667 10.47 -0.17 -0.58
CA PRO A 667 10.47 0.51 0.71
C PRO A 667 10.21 2.01 0.54
N ASN A 668 9.62 2.64 1.55
CA ASN A 668 9.56 4.11 1.64
C ASN A 668 9.98 4.56 3.05
N ALA A 669 10.68 5.68 3.14
CA ALA A 669 11.10 6.27 4.41
C ALA A 669 11.14 7.79 4.31
N ILE A 670 10.73 8.47 5.38
CA ILE A 670 10.81 9.92 5.50
C ILE A 670 11.33 10.34 6.88
N ALA A 671 12.09 11.43 6.93
CA ALA A 671 12.36 12.11 8.18
C ALA A 671 11.09 12.83 8.67
N VAL A 672 10.82 12.74 9.97
CA VAL A 672 9.64 13.32 10.62
C VAL A 672 10.01 14.08 11.89
N ASP A 673 9.18 15.02 12.27
CA ASP A 673 9.19 15.62 13.61
C ASP A 673 8.01 15.05 14.42
N VAL A 674 8.31 14.46 15.56
CA VAL A 674 7.33 13.90 16.48
C VAL A 674 7.34 14.76 17.75
N ASP A 675 6.47 15.76 17.82
CA ASP A 675 6.37 16.69 18.96
C ASP A 675 7.72 17.35 19.33
N GLY A 676 8.53 17.73 18.33
CA GLY A 676 9.84 18.33 18.50
C GLY A 676 11.00 17.32 18.63
N VAL A 677 10.73 16.03 18.48
CA VAL A 677 11.74 14.96 18.46
C VAL A 677 11.90 14.46 17.03
N PRO A 678 13.09 14.59 16.43
CA PRO A 678 13.31 14.06 15.08
C PRO A 678 13.27 12.52 15.08
N GLY A 679 12.75 11.95 14.01
CA GLY A 679 12.67 10.51 13.79
C GLY A 679 12.59 10.15 12.32
N ILE A 680 12.62 8.86 12.03
CA ILE A 680 12.40 8.30 10.70
C ILE A 680 11.16 7.40 10.75
N VAL A 681 10.20 7.63 9.87
CA VAL A 681 9.12 6.68 9.60
C VAL A 681 9.46 5.88 8.36
N PHE A 682 9.44 4.56 8.49
CA PHE A 682 9.64 3.59 7.42
C PHE A 682 8.34 2.84 7.14
N ALA A 683 8.05 2.59 5.87
CA ALA A 683 6.88 1.84 5.43
C ALA A 683 7.24 0.82 4.36
N ASN A 684 6.67 -0.37 4.45
CA ASN A 684 6.68 -1.36 3.37
C ASN A 684 5.55 -2.39 3.54
N ALA A 685 5.33 -3.19 2.49
CA ALA A 685 4.60 -4.46 2.60
C ALA A 685 5.46 -5.50 3.35
N SER A 686 4.86 -6.31 4.23
CA SER A 686 5.59 -7.23 5.12
C SER A 686 5.14 -8.70 5.05
N GLN A 687 4.18 -9.03 4.17
CA GLN A 687 3.71 -10.40 3.93
C GLN A 687 3.54 -10.71 2.44
N MET A 688 3.76 -11.96 2.04
CA MET A 688 3.57 -12.48 0.69
C MET A 688 2.61 -13.68 0.71
N LEU A 689 1.30 -13.47 0.94
CA LEU A 689 0.28 -14.53 0.88
C LEU A 689 -1.13 -13.95 0.73
N PRO A 690 -1.85 -14.23 -0.36
CA PRO A 690 -1.38 -14.76 -1.66
C PRO A 690 -0.72 -13.68 -2.52
N PHE A 691 -0.80 -12.40 -2.11
CA PHE A 691 -0.24 -11.21 -2.74
C PHE A 691 0.75 -10.54 -1.81
N ARG A 692 1.51 -9.56 -2.33
CA ARG A 692 2.22 -8.60 -1.49
C ARG A 692 1.20 -7.87 -0.62
N GLY A 693 1.39 -7.89 0.68
CA GLY A 693 0.40 -7.34 1.60
C GLY A 693 0.94 -7.01 2.97
N CYS A 694 0.05 -6.68 3.88
CA CYS A 694 0.34 -6.23 5.23
C CYS A 694 1.25 -5.00 5.23
N GLY A 695 0.70 -3.85 4.81
CA GLY A 695 1.39 -2.56 4.87
C GLY A 695 1.63 -2.14 6.31
N VAL A 696 2.89 -1.91 6.68
CA VAL A 696 3.30 -1.60 8.05
C VAL A 696 4.07 -0.28 8.08
N LEU A 697 3.71 0.60 9.02
CA LEU A 697 4.47 1.78 9.39
C LEU A 697 5.33 1.49 10.62
N ARG A 698 6.59 1.94 10.61
CA ARG A 698 7.54 1.79 11.71
C ARG A 698 8.23 3.11 12.00
N LEU A 699 8.50 3.40 13.27
CA LEU A 699 9.14 4.64 13.70
C LEU A 699 10.44 4.33 14.45
N SER A 700 11.50 5.02 14.06
CA SER A 700 12.81 5.05 14.72
C SER A 700 13.14 6.47 15.17
N TYR A 701 13.79 6.61 16.35
CA TYR A 701 14.34 7.87 16.87
C TYR A 701 15.87 7.92 16.87
N ASP A 702 16.52 6.90 16.33
CA ASP A 702 17.97 6.70 16.33
C ASP A 702 18.50 6.36 14.93
N ASP A 703 17.98 7.07 13.93
CA ASP A 703 18.36 6.98 12.52
C ASP A 703 18.29 5.56 11.94
N GLY A 704 17.28 4.78 12.36
CA GLY A 704 17.02 3.44 11.84
C GLY A 704 17.77 2.30 12.53
N ASN A 705 18.50 2.59 13.62
CA ASN A 705 19.17 1.54 14.40
C ASN A 705 18.17 0.67 15.17
N THR A 706 17.11 1.28 15.70
CA THR A 706 16.02 0.54 16.35
C THR A 706 14.65 1.07 15.89
N TRP A 707 13.66 0.20 15.81
CA TRP A 707 12.29 0.50 15.39
C TRP A 707 11.32 0.24 16.54
N LEU A 708 11.09 1.29 17.34
CA LEU A 708 10.38 1.19 18.62
C LEU A 708 8.86 1.03 18.48
N HIS A 709 8.29 1.58 17.41
CA HIS A 709 6.86 1.52 17.17
C HIS A 709 6.59 0.91 15.81
N ASN A 710 5.59 0.03 15.74
CA ASN A 710 5.12 -0.52 14.49
C ASN A 710 3.59 -0.64 14.51
N ARG A 711 2.95 -0.35 13.38
CA ARG A 711 1.50 -0.45 13.21
C ARG A 711 1.17 -0.95 11.81
N VAL A 712 0.21 -1.85 11.73
CA VAL A 712 -0.36 -2.30 10.45
C VAL A 712 -1.32 -1.23 9.96
N LEU A 713 -1.02 -0.63 8.81
CA LEU A 713 -1.88 0.32 8.12
C LEU A 713 -3.02 -0.40 7.39
N ASN A 714 -2.66 -1.42 6.64
CA ASN A 714 -3.59 -2.29 5.92
C ASN A 714 -3.14 -3.76 6.04
N PRO A 715 -3.95 -4.66 6.62
CA PRO A 715 -3.54 -6.05 6.84
C PRO A 715 -3.63 -6.93 5.59
N ARG A 716 -4.22 -6.45 4.50
CA ARG A 716 -4.44 -7.20 3.26
C ARG A 716 -3.55 -6.67 2.14
N HIS A 717 -4.03 -6.70 0.91
CA HIS A 717 -3.31 -6.31 -0.28
C HIS A 717 -2.75 -4.88 -0.17
N HIS A 718 -1.44 -4.77 -0.12
CA HIS A 718 -0.68 -3.53 0.00
C HIS A 718 0.67 -3.75 -0.66
N VAL A 719 1.03 -2.91 -1.62
CA VAL A 719 2.21 -3.15 -2.44
C VAL A 719 3.26 -2.05 -2.26
N TYR A 720 3.04 -0.90 -2.87
CA TYR A 720 3.92 0.25 -2.79
C TYR A 720 3.28 1.37 -1.97
N GLN A 721 4.09 2.25 -1.44
CA GLN A 721 3.66 3.44 -0.72
C GLN A 721 4.65 4.57 -0.84
N CYS A 722 4.16 5.80 -0.68
CA CYS A 722 4.95 7.00 -0.54
C CYS A 722 4.32 7.90 0.52
N MET A 723 5.15 8.59 1.30
CA MET A 723 4.71 9.35 2.46
C MET A 723 5.22 10.79 2.43
N THR A 724 4.46 11.68 3.07
CA THR A 724 4.92 13.03 3.42
C THR A 724 4.30 13.45 4.75
N GLN A 725 5.00 14.29 5.55
CA GLN A 725 4.47 14.82 6.79
C GLN A 725 3.66 16.09 6.52
N LEU A 726 2.49 16.20 7.18
CA LEU A 726 1.59 17.35 7.12
C LEU A 726 1.93 18.37 8.21
N PRO A 727 1.43 19.62 8.12
CA PRO A 727 1.77 20.69 9.08
C PRO A 727 1.30 20.42 10.51
N ASP A 728 0.25 19.63 10.68
CA ASP A 728 -0.28 19.26 12.00
C ASP A 728 0.44 18.03 12.61
N GLY A 729 1.50 17.56 11.96
CA GLY A 729 2.29 16.41 12.37
C GLY A 729 1.79 15.08 11.86
N ASP A 730 0.58 15.00 11.29
CA ASP A 730 0.06 13.77 10.69
C ASP A 730 0.88 13.36 9.45
N LEU A 731 0.78 12.10 9.06
CA LEU A 731 1.34 11.58 7.81
C LEU A 731 0.25 11.50 6.74
N ALA A 732 0.54 11.93 5.54
CA ALA A 732 -0.19 11.56 4.33
C ALA A 732 0.53 10.34 3.72
N VAL A 733 -0.13 9.19 3.73
CA VAL A 733 0.39 7.93 3.19
C VAL A 733 -0.41 7.58 1.95
N LEU A 734 0.19 7.73 0.78
CA LEU A 734 -0.37 7.28 -0.49
C LEU A 734 0.13 5.86 -0.74
N TRP A 735 -0.78 4.89 -0.83
CA TRP A 735 -0.44 3.48 -0.92
C TRP A 735 -1.27 2.74 -1.98
N GLU A 736 -0.76 1.63 -2.43
CA GLU A 736 -1.24 0.89 -3.58
C GLU A 736 -1.96 -0.41 -3.19
N ARG A 737 -3.17 -0.61 -3.75
CA ARG A 737 -3.74 -1.93 -4.03
C ARG A 737 -3.54 -2.22 -5.52
N GLU A 738 -2.61 -3.10 -5.82
CA GLU A 738 -2.28 -3.47 -7.21
C GLU A 738 -3.56 -3.84 -7.96
N TRP A 739 -3.72 -3.33 -9.17
CA TRP A 739 -4.89 -3.42 -10.06
C TRP A 739 -6.18 -2.70 -9.59
N GLN A 740 -6.25 -2.20 -8.40
CA GLN A 740 -7.42 -1.46 -7.89
C GLN A 740 -7.18 0.05 -7.85
N GLY A 741 -5.98 0.49 -7.50
CA GLY A 741 -5.64 1.91 -7.49
C GLY A 741 -4.78 2.37 -6.31
N LEU A 742 -4.71 3.69 -6.15
CA LEU A 742 -3.95 4.35 -5.10
C LEU A 742 -4.91 5.00 -4.10
N PHE A 743 -4.65 4.75 -2.84
CA PHE A 743 -5.44 5.19 -1.69
C PHE A 743 -4.60 6.09 -0.80
N LEU A 744 -5.15 7.22 -0.40
CA LEU A 744 -4.53 8.12 0.54
C LEU A 744 -5.11 7.89 1.94
N THR A 745 -4.26 7.55 2.89
CA THR A 745 -4.62 7.48 4.31
C THR A 745 -3.93 8.58 5.07
N ARG A 746 -4.71 9.36 5.84
CA ARG A 746 -4.16 10.30 6.80
C ARG A 746 -3.95 9.59 8.13
N VAL A 747 -2.70 9.58 8.60
CA VAL A 747 -2.28 8.85 9.80
C VAL A 747 -1.76 9.83 10.85
N PRO A 748 -2.49 10.05 11.95
CA PRO A 748 -1.96 10.82 13.07
C PRO A 748 -0.69 10.15 13.62
N LEU A 749 0.39 10.90 13.84
CA LEU A 749 1.60 10.34 14.46
C LEU A 749 1.31 9.78 15.85
N SER A 750 0.37 10.37 16.58
CA SER A 750 -0.12 9.81 17.85
C SER A 750 -0.73 8.40 17.70
N TRP A 751 -1.28 8.04 16.53
CA TRP A 751 -1.72 6.68 16.27
C TRP A 751 -0.53 5.70 16.19
N LEU A 752 0.59 6.13 15.60
CA LEU A 752 1.79 5.31 15.52
C LEU A 752 2.54 5.24 16.87
N THR A 753 2.59 6.38 17.61
CA THR A 753 3.36 6.51 18.87
C THR A 753 2.53 6.24 20.12
N ALA A 754 1.18 6.14 20.03
CA ALA A 754 0.34 5.94 21.20
C ALA A 754 0.86 4.76 22.02
N SER A 755 1.25 5.03 23.26
CA SER A 755 1.43 3.98 24.25
C SER A 755 0.11 3.22 24.34
N ARG A 756 0.17 1.92 24.20
CA ARG A 756 -0.97 1.00 24.13
C ARG A 756 -1.86 1.00 25.39
N SER A 757 -1.49 1.84 26.41
CA SER A 757 -2.18 2.01 27.67
C SER A 757 -3.36 2.99 27.68
N THR A 758 -3.53 3.84 26.67
CA THR A 758 -4.53 4.93 26.68
C THR A 758 -5.86 4.59 26.01
N ILE A 759 -6.00 3.42 25.38
CA ILE A 759 -7.25 2.98 24.78
C ILE A 759 -8.04 2.19 25.82
N GLY A 760 -8.84 2.89 26.62
CA GLY A 760 -9.80 2.20 27.51
C GLY A 760 -9.98 2.71 28.91
N SER A 761 -9.83 4.03 29.14
CA SER A 761 -10.37 4.67 30.32
C SER A 761 -11.44 5.71 29.94
N ARG A 762 -12.63 5.18 29.56
CA ARG A 762 -13.92 5.88 29.77
C ARG A 762 -15.06 4.89 29.58
#